data_b78824b20b291ebad18dcb014cfd5203
#
_entry.id   b78824b20b291ebad18dcb014cfd5203
#
_cell.length_a   1.000
_cell.length_b   1.000
_cell.length_c   1.000
_cell.angle_alpha   90.00
_cell.angle_beta   90.00
_cell.angle_gamma   90.00
#
_symmetry.space_group_name_H-M   'P 1'
#
loop_
_entity.id
_entity.type
_entity.pdbx_description
1 polymer ?
#
loop_
_entity_poly.entity_id
_entity_poly.type
_entity_poly.pdbx_seq_one_letter_code
_entity_poly.pdbx_strand_id
1 'polypeptide(L)'
;MPMYNAALHLQECLDSILSQTFGDFELLIVDDGSTDESVAIVEACNDTRVRLIKNEHDYIASLNLLLAEAKGKYIARMDADDVMMPYRLEVQHGYMEKHPEVGVLGGGLLRFGKAEGRVQPISNVTMYDMVNVCCMAHPTVMMRVSVLREHGLGYDEHYKYAEDYHLWVQMLKCGVRLRNIKEPLVKYRISDNQVSNKHTARQQALTEEIKCDAARWLLNHVREVSDENVDIPQSSNLLTVVIPFLNEGEEVRQTVRSVRNTASRDVDIIVINDCSDDGYDYASDLAPFGVTYVRNACRIGAAASKHKGARLARTPYFLLLDAHMRAYTKNWHNMIIDELKQNDNRLLCCQTQALGKDKKNVVYDKNVALTDGAYLLFDQTDFIPGITWLDYRQHGRLPQNMIASVLGAGYAASKRFWSEIRGLEGLMHYGSEEAYISIKAWLHGDGCALLPDVVFGHIYRKAAPYRIISAPAFYNHFVISHTLFPTSLRCKADAVGYRHNKGIYEQIKFWLSMNKPELEQLKHYYADTFHHKFERVLAVNNAASYDKLTMAEHELKRLPLLLEYVKDKAECLDNVNLWNGCMGYLIALCEYDAYAADDSLSDLGAELLERITSTLKMWREYPISFAHGICGIGWGLAYLLRNDYIEGNFEKEFSIIDSKVMVLNLERVTDYTFKTGLGGVYCYVAQRLHLAKISHAEVPFDKAYVQSIMASARRALKFATDLRTLTHAELILSSEQADWQILPPRLVDVMDFPTFLPEDKAEWSDNFDGALGYLCHLLKILQTQKPVSNLQPCTSI
;
A
#
# COMPACT_ATOMS: atom_id res chain seq x y z
N MET A 1 42.83 -1.46 2.21
CA MET A 1 42.48 -2.52 3.18
C MET A 1 42.84 -2.02 4.58
N PRO A 2 41.93 -1.76 5.50
CA PRO A 2 42.23 -1.54 6.92
C PRO A 2 42.66 -2.86 7.56
N MET A 3 43.54 -2.86 8.51
CA MET A 3 44.09 -4.02 9.18
C MET A 3 44.26 -3.75 10.68
N TYR A 4 43.70 -4.65 11.52
CA TYR A 4 43.89 -4.63 12.96
C TYR A 4 43.87 -6.04 13.52
N ASN A 5 44.97 -6.52 14.09
CA ASN A 5 45.11 -7.85 14.69
C ASN A 5 44.58 -8.99 13.80
N ALA A 6 45.02 -9.01 12.54
CA ALA A 6 44.53 -9.91 11.48
C ALA A 6 45.48 -11.12 11.20
N ALA A 7 46.55 -11.30 11.94
CA ALA A 7 47.65 -12.24 11.66
C ALA A 7 47.15 -13.66 11.29
N LEU A 8 46.05 -14.13 11.92
CA LEU A 8 45.49 -15.46 11.70
C LEU A 8 45.07 -15.75 10.25
N HIS A 9 44.56 -14.74 9.54
CA HIS A 9 43.97 -14.88 8.21
C HIS A 9 44.62 -13.99 7.13
N LEU A 10 45.49 -13.10 7.53
CA LEU A 10 46.09 -12.07 6.69
C LEU A 10 46.88 -12.63 5.49
N GLN A 11 47.67 -13.71 5.69
CA GLN A 11 48.42 -14.33 4.61
C GLN A 11 47.50 -14.85 3.49
N GLU A 12 46.43 -15.56 3.83
CA GLU A 12 45.43 -16.04 2.87
C GLU A 12 44.77 -14.90 2.12
N CYS A 13 44.45 -13.82 2.82
CA CYS A 13 43.90 -12.58 2.23
C CYS A 13 44.88 -11.97 1.23
N LEU A 14 46.14 -11.76 1.60
CA LEU A 14 47.17 -11.19 0.75
C LEU A 14 47.41 -12.03 -0.51
N ASP A 15 47.53 -13.35 -0.35
CA ASP A 15 47.70 -14.27 -1.49
C ASP A 15 46.55 -14.17 -2.47
N SER A 16 45.32 -14.03 -1.98
CA SER A 16 44.12 -13.88 -2.83
C SER A 16 44.09 -12.55 -3.60
N ILE A 17 44.65 -11.49 -3.03
CA ILE A 17 44.73 -10.17 -3.66
C ILE A 17 45.87 -10.14 -4.69
N LEU A 18 47.05 -10.60 -4.32
CA LEU A 18 48.22 -10.54 -5.18
C LEU A 18 48.16 -11.47 -6.40
N SER A 19 47.35 -12.54 -6.33
CA SER A 19 47.08 -13.47 -7.41
C SER A 19 45.92 -13.08 -8.33
N GLN A 20 45.41 -11.86 -8.27
CA GLN A 20 44.30 -11.42 -9.14
C GLN A 20 44.70 -11.47 -10.63
N THR A 21 43.71 -11.82 -11.50
CA THR A 21 43.92 -11.83 -12.98
C THR A 21 44.18 -10.43 -13.55
N PHE A 22 43.75 -9.39 -12.91
CA PHE A 22 44.04 -8.00 -13.21
C PHE A 22 45.21 -7.52 -12.37
N GLY A 23 46.33 -7.15 -13.03
CA GLY A 23 47.59 -6.85 -12.34
C GLY A 23 47.91 -5.37 -12.10
N ASP A 24 47.22 -4.46 -12.78
CA ASP A 24 47.44 -3.01 -12.66
C ASP A 24 46.74 -2.39 -11.45
N PHE A 25 47.28 -2.64 -10.25
CA PHE A 25 46.76 -2.09 -8.99
C PHE A 25 47.85 -1.85 -7.96
N GLU A 26 47.62 -0.97 -7.01
CA GLU A 26 48.34 -0.87 -5.74
C GLU A 26 47.51 -1.50 -4.62
N LEU A 27 48.14 -2.21 -3.70
CA LEU A 27 47.55 -2.67 -2.45
C LEU A 27 47.95 -1.75 -1.30
N LEU A 28 47.03 -0.86 -0.94
CA LEU A 28 47.24 0.07 0.17
C LEU A 28 46.65 -0.53 1.45
N ILE A 29 47.51 -0.74 2.46
CA ILE A 29 47.15 -1.29 3.76
C ILE A 29 47.37 -0.19 4.81
N VAL A 30 46.37 0.07 5.65
CA VAL A 30 46.51 0.89 6.83
C VAL A 30 46.42 -0.02 8.06
N ASP A 31 47.52 -0.11 8.79
CA ASP A 31 47.58 -0.77 10.10
C ASP A 31 46.98 0.17 11.14
N ASP A 32 45.87 -0.27 11.74
CA ASP A 32 45.11 0.46 12.76
C ASP A 32 45.63 0.21 14.18
N GLY A 33 46.96 0.09 14.35
CA GLY A 33 47.62 -0.11 15.64
C GLY A 33 47.62 -1.58 16.09
N SER A 34 47.90 -2.53 15.20
CA SER A 34 47.99 -3.95 15.54
C SER A 34 49.09 -4.24 16.57
N THR A 35 48.77 -5.22 17.44
CA THR A 35 49.67 -5.70 18.51
C THR A 35 50.10 -7.16 18.29
N ASP A 36 49.63 -7.79 17.23
CA ASP A 36 49.98 -9.16 16.81
C ASP A 36 51.02 -9.13 15.65
N GLU A 37 51.26 -10.26 15.02
CA GLU A 37 52.20 -10.41 13.91
C GLU A 37 51.72 -9.81 12.58
N SER A 38 50.60 -9.09 12.52
CA SER A 38 50.01 -8.59 11.28
C SER A 38 50.97 -7.67 10.50
N VAL A 39 51.67 -6.74 11.20
CA VAL A 39 52.64 -5.83 10.59
C VAL A 39 53.80 -6.62 10.00
N ALA A 40 54.35 -7.59 10.74
CA ALA A 40 55.48 -8.41 10.30
C ALA A 40 55.13 -9.22 9.03
N ILE A 41 53.92 -9.77 8.95
CA ILE A 41 53.45 -10.48 7.75
C ILE A 41 53.41 -9.56 6.52
N VAL A 42 52.92 -8.32 6.64
CA VAL A 42 52.90 -7.36 5.54
C VAL A 42 54.30 -6.92 5.15
N GLU A 43 55.18 -6.62 6.13
CA GLU A 43 56.57 -6.19 5.90
C GLU A 43 57.41 -7.31 5.27
N ALA A 44 57.07 -8.60 5.50
CA ALA A 44 57.70 -9.73 4.84
C ALA A 44 57.23 -9.91 3.37
N CYS A 45 56.20 -9.24 2.91
CA CYS A 45 55.69 -9.31 1.55
C CYS A 45 56.63 -8.52 0.60
N ASN A 46 57.26 -9.19 -0.37
CA ASN A 46 58.22 -8.57 -1.31
C ASN A 46 57.54 -8.07 -2.61
N ASP A 47 56.22 -7.89 -2.65
CA ASP A 47 55.53 -7.36 -3.82
C ASP A 47 55.54 -5.84 -3.83
N THR A 48 56.03 -5.26 -4.91
CA THR A 48 56.20 -3.80 -5.07
C THR A 48 54.88 -3.03 -5.12
N ARG A 49 53.78 -3.72 -5.32
CA ARG A 49 52.44 -3.14 -5.29
C ARG A 49 51.92 -2.85 -3.89
N VAL A 50 52.52 -3.46 -2.85
CA VAL A 50 52.08 -3.36 -1.46
C VAL A 50 52.70 -2.10 -0.80
N ARG A 51 51.83 -1.29 -0.20
CA ARG A 51 52.22 -0.12 0.60
C ARG A 51 51.52 -0.13 1.95
N LEU A 52 52.32 -0.18 3.04
CA LEU A 52 51.81 -0.17 4.41
C LEU A 52 51.91 1.25 4.99
N ILE A 53 50.86 1.72 5.62
CA ILE A 53 50.81 2.97 6.41
C ILE A 53 50.39 2.57 7.83
N LYS A 54 51.06 3.09 8.84
CA LYS A 54 50.75 2.89 10.26
C LYS A 54 49.92 4.07 10.74
N ASN A 55 48.81 3.78 11.44
CA ASN A 55 47.93 4.77 12.05
C ASN A 55 47.75 4.47 13.54
N GLU A 56 47.31 5.46 14.32
CA GLU A 56 46.81 5.23 15.68
C GLU A 56 45.47 4.48 15.60
N HIS A 57 45.09 3.78 16.67
CA HIS A 57 43.87 2.91 16.66
C HIS A 57 42.59 3.74 16.54
N ASP A 58 42.24 4.06 15.31
CA ASP A 58 41.00 4.73 14.88
C ASP A 58 40.58 4.19 13.53
N TYR A 59 39.59 3.26 13.57
CA TYR A 59 39.09 2.58 12.38
C TYR A 59 38.54 3.54 11.31
N ILE A 60 37.79 4.58 11.67
CA ILE A 60 37.21 5.53 10.72
C ILE A 60 38.30 6.43 10.12
N ALA A 61 39.24 6.89 10.93
CA ALA A 61 40.40 7.63 10.44
C ALA A 61 41.22 6.76 9.49
N SER A 62 41.41 5.46 9.78
CA SER A 62 42.14 4.52 8.92
C SER A 62 41.40 4.32 7.57
N LEU A 63 40.07 4.23 7.55
CA LEU A 63 39.29 4.17 6.32
C LEU A 63 39.42 5.44 5.48
N ASN A 64 39.33 6.62 6.10
CA ASN A 64 39.45 7.91 5.41
C ASN A 64 40.87 8.14 4.89
N LEU A 65 41.89 7.70 5.63
CA LEU A 65 43.29 7.75 5.20
C LEU A 65 43.48 6.91 3.92
N LEU A 66 42.85 5.72 3.85
CA LEU A 66 42.85 4.88 2.64
C LEU A 66 42.21 5.59 1.44
N LEU A 67 41.11 6.31 1.63
CA LEU A 67 40.48 7.10 0.56
C LEU A 67 41.36 8.25 0.07
N ALA A 68 42.04 8.92 1.00
CA ALA A 68 42.91 10.07 0.70
C ALA A 68 44.20 9.67 -0.03
N GLU A 69 44.84 8.56 0.39
CA GLU A 69 46.11 8.07 -0.08
C GLU A 69 46.05 7.26 -1.39
N ALA A 70 44.83 6.82 -1.78
CA ALA A 70 44.61 6.04 -3.00
C ALA A 70 44.96 6.86 -4.26
N LYS A 71 45.77 6.29 -5.16
CA LYS A 71 46.21 6.92 -6.41
C LYS A 71 45.42 6.39 -7.63
N GLY A 72 44.81 5.25 -7.51
CA GLY A 72 44.05 4.60 -8.58
C GLY A 72 42.81 5.38 -8.99
N LYS A 73 42.32 5.11 -10.21
CA LYS A 73 41.01 5.59 -10.71
C LYS A 73 39.84 5.04 -9.91
N TYR A 74 40.02 3.84 -9.37
CA TYR A 74 39.04 3.12 -8.57
C TYR A 74 39.64 2.68 -7.24
N ILE A 75 38.79 2.53 -6.22
CA ILE A 75 39.14 1.93 -4.93
C ILE A 75 38.32 0.67 -4.75
N ALA A 76 38.98 -0.49 -4.70
CA ALA A 76 38.37 -1.77 -4.33
C ALA A 76 38.60 -2.03 -2.83
N ARG A 77 37.51 -2.06 -2.06
CA ARG A 77 37.57 -2.28 -0.60
C ARG A 77 37.74 -3.78 -0.28
N MET A 78 38.53 -4.10 0.74
CA MET A 78 38.73 -5.49 1.18
C MET A 78 38.95 -5.53 2.71
N ASP A 79 38.40 -6.59 3.37
CA ASP A 79 38.73 -6.92 4.76
C ASP A 79 39.96 -7.81 4.83
N ALA A 80 40.72 -7.70 5.93
CA ALA A 80 41.98 -8.41 6.13
C ALA A 80 41.81 -9.89 6.49
N ASP A 81 40.57 -10.35 6.73
CA ASP A 81 40.23 -11.73 7.10
C ASP A 81 39.40 -12.46 6.02
N ASP A 82 39.12 -11.80 4.90
CA ASP A 82 38.34 -12.33 3.77
C ASP A 82 39.25 -12.80 2.62
N VAL A 83 38.63 -13.53 1.64
CA VAL A 83 39.35 -14.06 0.47
C VAL A 83 38.75 -13.49 -0.80
N MET A 84 39.56 -12.79 -1.61
CA MET A 84 39.14 -12.19 -2.87
C MET A 84 38.99 -13.26 -3.95
N MET A 85 37.91 -13.23 -4.73
CA MET A 85 37.78 -14.13 -5.88
C MET A 85 38.79 -13.76 -6.99
N PRO A 86 39.44 -14.73 -7.66
CA PRO A 86 40.58 -14.46 -8.57
C PRO A 86 40.30 -13.46 -9.70
N TYR A 87 39.07 -13.37 -10.16
CA TYR A 87 38.62 -12.52 -11.28
C TYR A 87 37.99 -11.19 -10.84
N ARG A 88 37.95 -10.88 -9.54
CA ARG A 88 37.17 -9.74 -9.00
C ARG A 88 37.58 -8.43 -9.62
N LEU A 89 38.85 -8.07 -9.60
CA LEU A 89 39.33 -6.78 -10.08
C LEU A 89 39.12 -6.62 -11.58
N GLU A 90 39.31 -7.67 -12.37
CA GLU A 90 39.10 -7.69 -13.82
C GLU A 90 37.62 -7.44 -14.17
N VAL A 91 36.71 -8.17 -13.51
CA VAL A 91 35.27 -8.06 -13.76
C VAL A 91 34.74 -6.68 -13.34
N GLN A 92 35.13 -6.20 -12.15
CA GLN A 92 34.66 -4.88 -11.67
C GLN A 92 35.26 -3.73 -12.49
N HIS A 93 36.55 -3.77 -12.80
CA HIS A 93 37.19 -2.78 -13.66
C HIS A 93 36.52 -2.74 -15.05
N GLY A 94 36.40 -3.91 -15.71
CA GLY A 94 35.78 -3.99 -17.02
C GLY A 94 34.33 -3.51 -17.05
N TYR A 95 33.55 -3.72 -15.98
CA TYR A 95 32.19 -3.18 -15.82
C TYR A 95 32.22 -1.66 -15.67
N MET A 96 33.04 -1.12 -14.75
CA MET A 96 33.11 0.31 -14.47
C MET A 96 33.59 1.13 -15.66
N GLU A 97 34.47 0.58 -16.51
CA GLU A 97 34.91 1.24 -17.76
C GLU A 97 33.78 1.31 -18.80
N LYS A 98 32.93 0.29 -18.89
CA LYS A 98 31.77 0.25 -19.78
C LYS A 98 30.59 1.10 -19.31
N HIS A 99 30.54 1.39 -17.99
CA HIS A 99 29.45 2.09 -17.33
C HIS A 99 29.97 3.32 -16.58
N PRO A 100 30.33 4.40 -17.29
CA PRO A 100 30.89 5.61 -16.67
C PRO A 100 29.90 6.31 -15.71
N GLU A 101 28.61 6.04 -15.87
CA GLU A 101 27.53 6.54 -15.02
C GLU A 101 27.46 5.87 -13.64
N VAL A 102 28.15 4.74 -13.44
CA VAL A 102 28.16 4.01 -12.17
C VAL A 102 29.28 4.53 -11.27
N GLY A 103 28.94 4.99 -10.08
CA GLY A 103 29.89 5.47 -9.09
C GLY A 103 30.41 4.39 -8.14
N VAL A 104 29.58 3.40 -7.82
CA VAL A 104 29.93 2.26 -6.98
C VAL A 104 29.40 0.95 -7.56
N LEU A 105 30.26 -0.06 -7.64
CA LEU A 105 29.91 -1.40 -8.05
C LEU A 105 30.23 -2.41 -6.97
N GLY A 106 29.20 -3.01 -6.38
CA GLY A 106 29.32 -4.17 -5.48
C GLY A 106 29.03 -5.49 -6.19
N GLY A 107 28.90 -6.56 -5.44
CA GLY A 107 28.56 -7.87 -5.99
C GLY A 107 28.18 -8.90 -4.95
N GLY A 108 27.97 -10.15 -5.42
CA GLY A 108 27.65 -11.27 -4.55
C GLY A 108 28.81 -11.64 -3.62
N LEU A 109 28.48 -12.36 -2.55
CA LEU A 109 29.50 -12.95 -1.67
C LEU A 109 29.18 -14.41 -1.34
N LEU A 110 30.22 -15.17 -1.02
CA LEU A 110 30.13 -16.55 -0.52
C LEU A 110 30.55 -16.56 0.94
N ARG A 111 29.64 -16.94 1.82
CA ARG A 111 29.94 -17.15 3.23
C ARG A 111 30.71 -18.45 3.41
N PHE A 112 31.70 -18.43 4.29
CA PHE A 112 32.46 -19.62 4.67
C PHE A 112 32.93 -19.54 6.13
N GLY A 113 33.50 -20.58 6.68
CA GLY A 113 33.88 -20.68 8.08
C GLY A 113 32.77 -21.31 8.92
N LYS A 114 32.24 -20.61 9.92
CA LYS A 114 31.18 -21.12 10.78
C LYS A 114 29.81 -21.29 10.12
N ALA A 115 29.56 -20.57 9.05
CA ALA A 115 28.34 -20.68 8.26
C ALA A 115 28.69 -20.58 6.77
N GLU A 116 28.04 -21.40 5.95
CA GLU A 116 28.19 -21.38 4.51
C GLU A 116 26.94 -20.81 3.85
N GLY A 117 27.09 -20.24 2.64
CA GLY A 117 25.98 -19.77 1.85
C GLY A 117 26.38 -18.76 0.79
N ARG A 118 25.45 -18.50 -0.14
CA ARG A 118 25.63 -17.48 -1.17
C ARG A 118 24.65 -16.34 -0.92
N VAL A 119 25.14 -15.12 -0.94
CA VAL A 119 24.32 -13.91 -0.90
C VAL A 119 24.26 -13.32 -2.31
N GLN A 120 23.04 -13.22 -2.84
CA GLN A 120 22.80 -12.55 -4.11
C GLN A 120 22.30 -11.14 -3.83
N PRO A 121 22.98 -10.11 -4.31
CA PRO A 121 22.58 -8.73 -4.06
C PRO A 121 21.50 -8.25 -5.04
N ILE A 122 20.84 -7.16 -4.66
CA ILE A 122 19.95 -6.40 -5.54
C ILE A 122 20.79 -5.67 -6.59
N SER A 123 20.52 -5.85 -7.89
CA SER A 123 21.37 -5.30 -8.96
C SER A 123 21.37 -3.77 -9.01
N ASN A 124 20.20 -3.13 -9.07
CA ASN A 124 20.04 -1.68 -9.06
C ASN A 124 19.64 -1.24 -7.66
N VAL A 125 20.51 -0.53 -6.99
CA VAL A 125 20.27 -0.04 -5.62
C VAL A 125 19.69 1.36 -5.68
N THR A 126 18.55 1.56 -5.05
CA THR A 126 17.84 2.84 -4.97
C THR A 126 17.65 3.27 -3.53
N MET A 127 17.28 4.53 -3.31
CA MET A 127 16.96 5.02 -1.97
C MET A 127 15.79 4.24 -1.34
N TYR A 128 14.81 3.81 -2.14
CA TYR A 128 13.72 2.94 -1.66
C TYR A 128 14.21 1.62 -1.06
N ASP A 129 15.31 1.08 -1.56
CA ASP A 129 15.94 -0.13 -1.02
C ASP A 129 16.68 0.18 0.28
N MET A 130 17.45 1.27 0.27
CA MET A 130 18.27 1.68 1.41
C MET A 130 17.46 2.12 2.63
N VAL A 131 16.24 2.60 2.47
CA VAL A 131 15.34 2.83 3.62
C VAL A 131 15.00 1.54 4.37
N ASN A 132 15.02 0.40 3.70
CA ASN A 132 14.67 -0.88 4.32
C ASN A 132 15.88 -1.62 4.88
N VAL A 133 16.97 -1.70 4.11
CA VAL A 133 18.17 -2.48 4.46
C VAL A 133 19.38 -1.99 3.67
N CYS A 134 20.57 -2.09 4.24
CA CYS A 134 21.81 -1.88 3.50
C CYS A 134 21.95 -2.94 2.40
N CYS A 135 21.94 -2.51 1.13
CA CYS A 135 21.95 -3.38 -0.05
C CYS A 135 23.33 -3.50 -0.73
N MET A 136 24.36 -2.90 -0.15
CA MET A 136 25.75 -2.94 -0.62
C MET A 136 26.62 -3.64 0.41
N ALA A 137 27.24 -4.75 0.04
CA ALA A 137 28.16 -5.46 0.93
C ALA A 137 29.54 -4.77 0.88
N HIS A 138 29.95 -4.12 1.96
CA HIS A 138 31.17 -3.31 2.05
C HIS A 138 32.42 -4.03 1.50
N PRO A 139 32.74 -5.30 1.83
CA PRO A 139 33.91 -5.96 1.31
C PRO A 139 33.90 -6.24 -0.21
N THR A 140 32.77 -6.07 -0.88
CA THR A 140 32.64 -6.35 -2.33
C THR A 140 32.74 -5.10 -3.21
N VAL A 141 32.73 -3.89 -2.66
CA VAL A 141 32.58 -2.66 -3.45
C VAL A 141 33.84 -2.23 -4.17
N MET A 142 33.65 -1.67 -5.37
CA MET A 142 34.61 -0.86 -6.11
C MET A 142 33.99 0.53 -6.33
N MET A 143 34.69 1.59 -5.89
CA MET A 143 34.24 2.99 -5.92
C MET A 143 35.05 3.81 -6.90
N ARG A 144 34.40 4.71 -7.63
CA ARG A 144 35.07 5.68 -8.50
C ARG A 144 35.61 6.85 -7.68
N VAL A 145 36.92 7.06 -7.69
CA VAL A 145 37.60 8.09 -6.86
C VAL A 145 37.13 9.51 -7.22
N SER A 146 36.90 9.80 -8.51
CA SER A 146 36.37 11.11 -8.92
C SER A 146 35.06 11.48 -8.25
N VAL A 147 34.15 10.50 -8.05
CA VAL A 147 32.85 10.70 -7.39
C VAL A 147 33.04 11.06 -5.91
N LEU A 148 33.93 10.36 -5.20
CA LEU A 148 34.24 10.67 -3.79
C LEU A 148 34.80 12.10 -3.65
N ARG A 149 35.70 12.49 -4.54
CA ARG A 149 36.32 13.82 -4.52
C ARG A 149 35.36 14.94 -4.91
N GLU A 150 34.57 14.74 -5.96
CA GLU A 150 33.61 15.72 -6.48
C GLU A 150 32.56 16.11 -5.43
N HIS A 151 32.09 15.13 -4.69
CA HIS A 151 31.04 15.32 -3.68
C HIS A 151 31.60 15.44 -2.24
N GLY A 152 32.90 15.37 -2.03
CA GLY A 152 33.50 15.44 -0.70
C GLY A 152 33.07 14.30 0.23
N LEU A 153 32.89 13.11 -0.32
CA LEU A 153 32.33 11.95 0.40
C LEU A 153 33.44 11.14 1.10
N GLY A 154 33.14 10.71 2.32
CA GLY A 154 34.02 9.88 3.14
C GLY A 154 33.22 9.19 4.24
N TYR A 155 33.93 8.48 5.11
CA TYR A 155 33.32 7.80 6.26
C TYR A 155 33.17 8.78 7.42
N ASP A 156 32.00 8.78 8.06
CA ASP A 156 31.69 9.67 9.18
C ASP A 156 31.85 8.91 10.51
N GLU A 157 32.64 9.53 11.45
CA GLU A 157 32.93 8.95 12.76
C GLU A 157 31.67 8.69 13.61
N HIS A 158 30.65 9.53 13.49
CA HIS A 158 29.38 9.35 14.20
C HIS A 158 28.76 7.99 13.91
N TYR A 159 28.87 7.53 12.66
CA TYR A 159 28.27 6.28 12.18
C TYR A 159 29.20 5.06 12.28
N LYS A 160 30.23 5.10 13.12
CA LYS A 160 31.09 3.92 13.39
C LYS A 160 30.26 2.69 13.71
N TYR A 161 30.46 1.59 13.00
CA TYR A 161 29.73 0.31 12.91
C TYR A 161 28.56 0.27 11.92
N ALA A 162 28.22 1.40 11.28
CA ALA A 162 27.26 1.50 10.17
C ALA A 162 27.78 2.55 9.14
N GLU A 163 29.08 2.83 9.14
CA GLU A 163 29.75 3.84 8.35
C GLU A 163 29.60 3.63 6.84
N ASP A 164 29.58 2.38 6.41
CA ASP A 164 29.37 1.98 5.03
C ASP A 164 27.93 2.29 4.59
N TYR A 165 26.96 1.92 5.40
CA TYR A 165 25.55 2.19 5.12
C TYR A 165 25.28 3.69 5.00
N HIS A 166 25.81 4.50 5.92
CA HIS A 166 25.72 5.94 5.86
C HIS A 166 26.33 6.47 4.55
N LEU A 167 27.54 6.03 4.19
CA LEU A 167 28.21 6.46 2.96
C LEU A 167 27.37 6.17 1.70
N TRP A 168 26.77 4.98 1.60
CA TRP A 168 25.91 4.64 0.46
C TRP A 168 24.68 5.53 0.37
N VAL A 169 24.06 5.85 1.50
CA VAL A 169 22.93 6.79 1.56
C VAL A 169 23.34 8.19 1.12
N GLN A 170 24.50 8.71 1.59
CA GLN A 170 25.01 10.01 1.15
C GLN A 170 25.32 10.03 -0.36
N MET A 171 25.91 8.96 -0.90
CA MET A 171 26.14 8.84 -2.34
C MET A 171 24.84 8.90 -3.14
N LEU A 172 23.80 8.17 -2.72
CA LEU A 172 22.48 8.23 -3.37
C LEU A 172 21.85 9.63 -3.30
N LYS A 173 22.02 10.35 -2.19
CA LYS A 173 21.57 11.75 -2.06
C LYS A 173 22.26 12.70 -3.04
N CYS A 174 23.53 12.42 -3.37
CA CYS A 174 24.28 13.14 -4.39
C CYS A 174 23.98 12.68 -5.84
N GLY A 175 23.02 11.78 -6.05
CA GLY A 175 22.64 11.26 -7.36
C GLY A 175 23.61 10.21 -7.93
N VAL A 176 24.54 9.70 -7.13
CA VAL A 176 25.50 8.67 -7.53
C VAL A 176 24.76 7.34 -7.74
N ARG A 177 25.04 6.69 -8.89
CA ARG A 177 24.45 5.37 -9.20
C ARG A 177 25.22 4.25 -8.52
N LEU A 178 24.51 3.44 -7.72
CA LEU A 178 25.01 2.26 -7.05
C LEU A 178 24.46 1.00 -7.75
N ARG A 179 25.35 0.07 -8.06
CA ARG A 179 25.02 -1.20 -8.74
C ARG A 179 25.66 -2.38 -8.03
N ASN A 180 25.05 -3.56 -8.20
CA ASN A 180 25.68 -4.84 -7.86
C ASN A 180 25.59 -5.79 -9.05
N ILE A 181 26.63 -6.60 -9.24
CA ILE A 181 26.62 -7.77 -10.12
C ILE A 181 26.29 -9.03 -9.33
N LYS A 182 25.79 -10.06 -10.01
CA LYS A 182 25.37 -11.32 -9.39
C LYS A 182 26.54 -12.24 -9.03
N GLU A 183 27.68 -12.03 -9.67
CA GLU A 183 28.91 -12.79 -9.49
C GLU A 183 29.39 -12.64 -8.04
N PRO A 184 29.75 -13.73 -7.36
CA PRO A 184 30.42 -13.64 -6.08
C PRO A 184 31.83 -13.05 -6.26
N LEU A 185 32.12 -11.97 -5.52
CA LEU A 185 33.39 -11.23 -5.62
C LEU A 185 34.34 -11.53 -4.47
N VAL A 186 33.78 -11.96 -3.33
CA VAL A 186 34.50 -12.21 -2.08
C VAL A 186 33.95 -13.49 -1.42
N LYS A 187 34.82 -14.30 -0.85
CA LYS A 187 34.51 -15.25 0.18
C LYS A 187 34.59 -14.51 1.51
N TYR A 188 33.44 -14.37 2.17
CA TYR A 188 33.27 -13.63 3.41
C TYR A 188 33.32 -14.60 4.60
N ARG A 189 34.28 -14.41 5.49
CA ARG A 189 34.52 -15.28 6.63
C ARG A 189 33.54 -15.01 7.76
N ILE A 190 32.85 -16.05 8.22
CA ILE A 190 31.96 -15.99 9.38
C ILE A 190 32.73 -16.50 10.61
N SER A 191 32.90 -15.63 11.62
CA SER A 191 33.56 -15.95 12.88
C SER A 191 32.81 -15.36 14.09
N ASP A 192 33.11 -15.82 15.32
CA ASP A 192 32.50 -15.31 16.55
C ASP A 192 33.02 -13.89 16.90
N ASN A 193 34.18 -13.54 16.41
CA ASN A 193 34.87 -12.29 16.75
C ASN A 193 34.48 -11.11 15.86
N GLN A 194 33.48 -11.28 14.95
CA GLN A 194 33.06 -10.19 14.05
C GLN A 194 32.55 -8.97 14.82
N VAL A 195 32.91 -7.79 14.34
CA VAL A 195 32.53 -6.49 14.91
C VAL A 195 30.99 -6.36 15.03
N SER A 196 30.26 -6.86 14.04
CA SER A 196 28.79 -6.89 14.03
C SER A 196 28.15 -7.65 15.19
N ASN A 197 28.83 -8.68 15.71
CA ASN A 197 28.35 -9.46 16.87
C ASN A 197 28.60 -8.72 18.20
N LYS A 198 29.67 -7.93 18.28
CA LYS A 198 30.10 -7.26 19.52
C LYS A 198 29.36 -5.93 19.78
N HIS A 199 28.89 -5.25 18.75
CA HIS A 199 28.32 -3.91 18.82
C HIS A 199 26.87 -3.81 18.31
N THR A 200 26.12 -4.91 18.35
CA THR A 200 24.78 -5.06 17.75
C THR A 200 23.81 -3.94 18.14
N ALA A 201 23.73 -3.56 19.43
CA ALA A 201 22.77 -2.54 19.88
C ALA A 201 23.09 -1.15 19.32
N ARG A 202 24.38 -0.76 19.30
CA ARG A 202 24.80 0.52 18.72
C ARG A 202 24.61 0.54 17.20
N GLN A 203 24.99 -0.54 16.54
CA GLN A 203 24.80 -0.68 15.09
C GLN A 203 23.31 -0.60 14.72
N GLN A 204 22.42 -1.23 15.49
CA GLN A 204 20.98 -1.14 15.27
C GLN A 204 20.46 0.29 15.43
N ALA A 205 20.87 1.01 16.47
CA ALA A 205 20.47 2.40 16.69
C ALA A 205 20.90 3.32 15.54
N LEU A 206 22.16 3.21 15.09
CA LEU A 206 22.68 3.98 13.95
C LEU A 206 22.01 3.58 12.63
N THR A 207 21.73 2.30 12.44
CA THR A 207 20.97 1.80 11.28
C THR A 207 19.57 2.44 11.21
N GLU A 208 18.85 2.54 12.32
CA GLU A 208 17.54 3.19 12.35
C GLU A 208 17.64 4.71 12.12
N GLU A 209 18.69 5.36 12.63
CA GLU A 209 18.98 6.78 12.34
C GLU A 209 19.19 7.00 10.83
N ILE A 210 20.03 6.18 10.19
CA ILE A 210 20.28 6.24 8.74
C ILE A 210 19.00 6.01 7.94
N LYS A 211 18.17 5.03 8.32
CA LYS A 211 16.88 4.76 7.66
C LYS A 211 15.93 5.95 7.79
N CYS A 212 15.83 6.56 8.97
CA CYS A 212 14.99 7.74 9.17
C CYS A 212 15.46 8.93 8.33
N ASP A 213 16.77 9.14 8.22
CA ASP A 213 17.38 10.17 7.39
C ASP A 213 17.11 9.91 5.89
N ALA A 214 17.32 8.68 5.44
CA ALA A 214 17.06 8.25 4.07
C ALA A 214 15.57 8.38 3.69
N ALA A 215 14.67 7.96 4.58
CA ALA A 215 13.22 8.05 4.36
C ALA A 215 12.75 9.51 4.27
N ARG A 216 13.21 10.35 5.19
CA ARG A 216 12.87 11.77 5.22
C ARG A 216 13.39 12.49 3.97
N TRP A 217 14.62 12.21 3.58
CA TRP A 217 15.17 12.75 2.35
C TRP A 217 14.38 12.31 1.12
N LEU A 218 14.05 11.01 1.01
CA LEU A 218 13.31 10.47 -0.14
C LEU A 218 11.92 11.09 -0.25
N LEU A 219 11.16 11.18 0.84
CA LEU A 219 9.83 11.79 0.87
C LEU A 219 9.87 13.26 0.40
N ASN A 220 10.82 14.04 0.93
CA ASN A 220 11.01 15.44 0.53
C ASN A 220 11.43 15.54 -0.93
N HIS A 221 12.37 14.72 -1.37
CA HIS A 221 12.88 14.77 -2.73
C HIS A 221 11.87 14.32 -3.79
N VAL A 222 11.04 13.31 -3.49
CA VAL A 222 9.90 12.94 -4.36
C VAL A 222 8.97 14.14 -4.53
N ARG A 223 8.69 14.88 -3.46
CA ARG A 223 7.85 16.08 -3.49
C ARG A 223 8.51 17.20 -4.30
N GLU A 224 9.75 17.54 -4.01
CA GLU A 224 10.51 18.57 -4.74
C GLU A 224 10.55 18.30 -6.24
N VAL A 225 10.89 17.07 -6.65
CA VAL A 225 10.93 16.67 -8.07
C VAL A 225 9.54 16.64 -8.69
N SER A 226 8.51 16.23 -7.94
CA SER A 226 7.12 16.30 -8.39
C SER A 226 6.64 17.74 -8.59
N ASP A 227 7.09 18.67 -7.73
CA ASP A 227 6.70 20.08 -7.73
C ASP A 227 7.60 20.97 -8.62
N GLU A 228 8.67 20.39 -9.16
CA GLU A 228 9.58 21.10 -10.05
C GLU A 228 8.85 21.78 -11.20
N ASN A 229 9.13 23.06 -11.42
CA ASN A 229 8.64 23.80 -12.56
C ASN A 229 9.59 23.62 -13.73
N VAL A 230 9.04 23.10 -14.83
CA VAL A 230 9.73 22.99 -16.12
C VAL A 230 9.14 24.03 -17.07
N ASP A 231 10.00 24.74 -17.79
CA ASP A 231 9.51 25.69 -18.78
C ASP A 231 8.89 24.92 -19.97
N ILE A 232 7.58 25.03 -20.09
CA ILE A 232 6.78 24.41 -21.15
C ILE A 232 6.18 25.50 -22.03
N PRO A 233 6.36 25.43 -23.37
CA PRO A 233 5.80 26.39 -24.28
C PRO A 233 4.29 26.57 -24.09
N GLN A 234 3.81 27.80 -24.28
CA GLN A 234 2.37 28.05 -24.35
C GLN A 234 1.76 27.34 -25.55
N SER A 235 0.54 26.88 -25.40
CA SER A 235 -0.17 26.15 -26.45
C SER A 235 -1.58 26.73 -26.65
N SER A 236 -2.07 26.65 -27.88
CA SER A 236 -3.47 26.94 -28.23
C SER A 236 -4.35 25.68 -28.18
N ASN A 237 -3.77 24.52 -27.96
CA ASN A 237 -4.51 23.27 -27.85
C ASN A 237 -5.33 23.23 -26.54
N LEU A 238 -6.36 22.38 -26.51
CA LEU A 238 -7.23 22.23 -25.35
C LEU A 238 -6.89 20.99 -24.52
N LEU A 239 -6.10 20.06 -25.06
CA LEU A 239 -5.77 18.80 -24.42
C LEU A 239 -4.27 18.50 -24.45
N THR A 240 -3.71 18.10 -23.31
CA THR A 240 -2.36 17.57 -23.20
C THR A 240 -2.41 16.07 -22.89
N VAL A 241 -1.69 15.24 -23.65
CA VAL A 241 -1.45 13.83 -23.32
C VAL A 241 -0.19 13.74 -22.48
N VAL A 242 -0.30 13.16 -21.30
CA VAL A 242 0.81 12.95 -20.34
C VAL A 242 1.16 11.47 -20.32
N ILE A 243 2.41 11.14 -20.65
CA ILE A 243 2.91 9.76 -20.76
C ILE A 243 4.10 9.57 -19.81
N PRO A 244 3.89 9.12 -18.57
CA PRO A 244 4.97 8.75 -17.68
C PRO A 244 5.50 7.35 -18.02
N PHE A 245 6.81 7.14 -17.84
CA PHE A 245 7.41 5.84 -18.11
C PHE A 245 8.72 5.59 -17.35
N LEU A 246 9.07 4.31 -17.21
CA LEU A 246 10.35 3.85 -16.70
C LEU A 246 10.77 2.57 -17.44
N ASN A 247 11.94 2.59 -18.12
CA ASN A 247 12.53 1.43 -18.79
C ASN A 247 11.60 0.76 -19.83
N GLU A 248 10.90 1.55 -20.64
CA GLU A 248 9.92 1.07 -21.61
C GLU A 248 10.51 0.80 -23.03
N GLY A 249 11.77 1.23 -23.26
CA GLY A 249 12.42 1.09 -24.55
C GLY A 249 11.60 1.69 -25.70
N GLU A 250 11.47 0.97 -26.78
CA GLU A 250 10.79 1.40 -28.01
C GLU A 250 9.27 1.63 -27.83
N GLU A 251 8.64 1.08 -26.79
CA GLU A 251 7.19 1.16 -26.60
C GLU A 251 6.69 2.60 -26.41
N VAL A 252 7.48 3.48 -25.75
CA VAL A 252 7.14 4.91 -25.60
C VAL A 252 6.97 5.56 -26.97
N ARG A 253 7.91 5.34 -27.89
CA ARG A 253 7.85 5.85 -29.26
C ARG A 253 6.61 5.34 -29.99
N GLN A 254 6.27 4.07 -29.86
CA GLN A 254 5.10 3.49 -30.52
C GLN A 254 3.81 4.10 -29.99
N THR A 255 3.72 4.36 -28.69
CA THR A 255 2.59 5.06 -28.04
C THR A 255 2.47 6.49 -28.59
N VAL A 256 3.55 7.27 -28.56
CA VAL A 256 3.58 8.65 -29.08
C VAL A 256 3.22 8.68 -30.56
N ARG A 257 3.76 7.78 -31.37
CA ARG A 257 3.42 7.66 -32.80
C ARG A 257 1.92 7.42 -33.01
N SER A 258 1.31 6.52 -32.21
CA SER A 258 -0.10 6.21 -32.33
C SER A 258 -1.00 7.43 -31.99
N VAL A 259 -0.63 8.19 -30.98
CA VAL A 259 -1.28 9.44 -30.63
C VAL A 259 -1.17 10.46 -31.78
N ARG A 260 0.02 10.66 -32.33
CA ARG A 260 0.23 11.58 -33.48
C ARG A 260 -0.53 11.15 -34.73
N ASN A 261 -0.64 9.86 -35.00
CA ASN A 261 -1.37 9.34 -36.15
C ASN A 261 -2.88 9.54 -36.05
N THR A 262 -3.43 9.66 -34.84
CA THR A 262 -4.88 9.74 -34.61
C THR A 262 -5.36 11.13 -34.20
N ALA A 263 -4.48 11.95 -33.60
CA ALA A 263 -4.81 13.32 -33.13
C ALA A 263 -3.90 14.40 -33.75
N SER A 264 -2.95 14.04 -34.63
CA SER A 264 -2.04 15.00 -35.28
C SER A 264 -1.32 15.92 -34.28
N ARG A 265 -1.38 17.25 -34.51
CA ARG A 265 -0.85 18.32 -33.67
C ARG A 265 -1.94 19.00 -32.82
N ASP A 266 -3.15 18.47 -32.83
CA ASP A 266 -4.30 19.04 -32.12
C ASP A 266 -4.25 18.76 -30.60
N VAL A 267 -3.21 18.01 -30.17
CA VAL A 267 -2.89 17.75 -28.76
C VAL A 267 -1.43 18.03 -28.46
N ASP A 268 -1.15 18.52 -27.26
CA ASP A 268 0.20 18.55 -26.73
C ASP A 268 0.57 17.18 -26.17
N ILE A 269 1.85 16.84 -26.16
CA ILE A 269 2.33 15.61 -25.53
C ILE A 269 3.48 15.95 -24.60
N ILE A 270 3.33 15.59 -23.33
CA ILE A 270 4.39 15.63 -22.32
C ILE A 270 4.77 14.20 -21.98
N VAL A 271 6.05 13.89 -22.15
CA VAL A 271 6.58 12.55 -21.80
C VAL A 271 7.48 12.68 -20.59
N ILE A 272 7.16 11.97 -19.51
CA ILE A 272 7.90 12.02 -18.23
C ILE A 272 8.73 10.74 -18.11
N ASN A 273 10.03 10.84 -18.27
CA ASN A 273 10.98 9.76 -17.99
C ASN A 273 11.32 9.72 -16.51
N ASP A 274 10.87 8.70 -15.80
CA ASP A 274 11.10 8.53 -14.36
C ASP A 274 12.50 7.96 -14.04
N CYS A 275 13.53 8.60 -14.62
CA CYS A 275 14.94 8.23 -14.43
C CYS A 275 15.28 6.83 -14.97
N SER A 276 14.85 6.52 -16.21
CA SER A 276 15.17 5.24 -16.88
C SER A 276 16.68 4.98 -16.93
N ASP A 277 17.07 3.71 -16.77
CA ASP A 277 18.45 3.24 -16.70
C ASP A 277 18.74 2.02 -17.61
N ASP A 278 17.87 1.79 -18.61
CA ASP A 278 17.96 0.73 -19.61
C ASP A 278 18.93 1.03 -20.77
N GLY A 279 19.55 2.21 -20.77
CA GLY A 279 20.50 2.64 -21.81
C GLY A 279 19.85 3.11 -23.11
N TYR A 280 18.52 3.19 -23.19
CA TYR A 280 17.82 3.66 -24.39
C TYR A 280 17.82 5.20 -24.47
N ASP A 281 18.12 5.75 -25.68
CA ASP A 281 18.10 7.20 -25.91
C ASP A 281 16.71 7.71 -26.27
N TYR A 282 15.88 7.87 -25.25
CA TYR A 282 14.51 8.37 -25.40
C TYR A 282 14.42 9.79 -25.97
N ALA A 283 15.35 10.66 -25.64
CA ALA A 283 15.31 12.05 -26.05
C ALA A 283 15.44 12.18 -27.57
N SER A 284 16.45 11.52 -28.16
CA SER A 284 16.65 11.49 -29.61
C SER A 284 15.54 10.75 -30.35
N ASP A 285 15.04 9.66 -29.80
CA ASP A 285 13.99 8.83 -30.42
C ASP A 285 12.63 9.55 -30.46
N LEU A 286 12.34 10.41 -29.48
CA LEU A 286 11.07 11.14 -29.36
C LEU A 286 11.10 12.53 -30.02
N ALA A 287 12.27 13.11 -30.28
CA ALA A 287 12.43 14.44 -30.88
C ALA A 287 11.62 14.65 -32.18
N PRO A 288 11.53 13.68 -33.12
CA PRO A 288 10.78 13.87 -34.36
C PRO A 288 9.27 14.11 -34.18
N PHE A 289 8.71 13.72 -33.03
CA PHE A 289 7.27 13.81 -32.75
C PHE A 289 6.86 15.14 -32.15
N GLY A 290 7.80 16.04 -31.82
CA GLY A 290 7.52 17.35 -31.23
C GLY A 290 6.80 17.20 -29.89
N VAL A 291 7.37 16.40 -28.99
CA VAL A 291 6.92 16.21 -27.62
C VAL A 291 7.72 17.08 -26.66
N THR A 292 7.14 17.44 -25.54
CA THR A 292 7.90 17.97 -24.40
C THR A 292 8.43 16.80 -23.61
N TYR A 293 9.75 16.58 -23.67
CA TYR A 293 10.43 15.51 -22.95
C TYR A 293 10.97 16.04 -21.61
N VAL A 294 10.56 15.43 -20.52
CA VAL A 294 11.02 15.74 -19.15
C VAL A 294 11.64 14.48 -18.55
N ARG A 295 12.86 14.61 -18.02
CA ARG A 295 13.52 13.52 -17.30
C ARG A 295 13.61 13.89 -15.82
N ASN A 296 13.07 13.06 -14.94
CA ASN A 296 13.24 13.22 -13.50
C ASN A 296 14.70 13.00 -13.10
N ALA A 297 15.18 13.79 -12.15
CA ALA A 297 16.54 13.68 -11.63
C ALA A 297 16.79 12.35 -10.89
N CYS A 298 15.74 11.82 -10.26
CA CYS A 298 15.73 10.49 -9.64
C CYS A 298 14.39 9.80 -9.90
N ARG A 299 14.28 8.51 -9.54
CA ARG A 299 13.04 7.75 -9.60
C ARG A 299 12.08 8.21 -8.51
N ILE A 300 10.97 8.85 -8.90
CA ILE A 300 9.89 9.29 -8.00
C ILE A 300 8.67 8.37 -8.02
N GLY A 301 8.54 7.52 -9.03
CA GLY A 301 7.47 6.54 -9.22
C GLY A 301 6.35 7.00 -10.13
N ALA A 302 5.49 6.05 -10.51
CA ALA A 302 4.43 6.25 -11.50
C ALA A 302 3.42 7.33 -11.05
N ALA A 303 2.94 7.26 -9.79
CA ALA A 303 1.96 8.20 -9.24
C ALA A 303 2.49 9.65 -9.25
N ALA A 304 3.70 9.88 -8.72
CA ALA A 304 4.31 11.21 -8.68
C ALA A 304 4.63 11.74 -10.09
N SER A 305 5.06 10.86 -11.02
CA SER A 305 5.31 11.23 -12.42
C SER A 305 4.02 11.60 -13.16
N LYS A 306 2.91 10.86 -12.94
CA LYS A 306 1.56 11.23 -13.45
C LYS A 306 1.13 12.58 -12.89
N HIS A 307 1.31 12.80 -11.59
CA HIS A 307 0.95 14.06 -10.94
C HIS A 307 1.76 15.25 -11.49
N LYS A 308 3.08 15.10 -11.60
CA LYS A 308 3.97 16.10 -12.21
C LYS A 308 3.54 16.45 -13.63
N GLY A 309 3.29 15.45 -14.46
CA GLY A 309 2.87 15.68 -15.86
C GLY A 309 1.54 16.43 -15.96
N ALA A 310 0.54 16.09 -15.14
CA ALA A 310 -0.74 16.80 -15.08
C ALA A 310 -0.58 18.26 -14.63
N ARG A 311 0.31 18.54 -13.66
CA ARG A 311 0.63 19.91 -13.23
C ARG A 311 1.32 20.74 -14.33
N LEU A 312 2.24 20.12 -15.06
CA LEU A 312 3.00 20.76 -16.15
C LEU A 312 2.13 21.07 -17.37
N ALA A 313 1.02 20.36 -17.61
CA ALA A 313 0.10 20.64 -18.71
C ALA A 313 -0.31 22.12 -18.72
N ARG A 314 -0.24 22.78 -19.88
CA ARG A 314 -0.65 24.19 -20.07
C ARG A 314 -2.05 24.34 -20.64
N THR A 315 -2.66 23.23 -21.04
CA THR A 315 -4.02 23.14 -21.57
C THR A 315 -5.06 22.99 -20.45
N PRO A 316 -6.33 23.35 -20.66
CA PRO A 316 -7.37 23.19 -19.65
C PRO A 316 -7.67 21.73 -19.27
N TYR A 317 -7.43 20.80 -20.20
CA TYR A 317 -7.68 19.37 -20.03
C TYR A 317 -6.42 18.57 -20.27
N PHE A 318 -6.34 17.38 -19.63
CA PHE A 318 -5.26 16.44 -19.89
C PHE A 318 -5.78 15.00 -19.89
N LEU A 319 -5.04 14.12 -20.57
CA LEU A 319 -5.18 12.67 -20.58
C LEU A 319 -3.90 12.05 -20.00
N LEU A 320 -4.01 11.30 -18.92
CA LEU A 320 -2.93 10.40 -18.45
C LEU A 320 -3.01 9.11 -19.26
N LEU A 321 -1.91 8.71 -19.87
CA LEU A 321 -1.84 7.55 -20.74
C LEU A 321 -0.58 6.75 -20.45
N ASP A 322 -0.70 5.44 -20.26
CA ASP A 322 0.45 4.57 -20.04
C ASP A 322 1.37 4.51 -21.30
N ALA A 323 2.64 4.25 -21.09
CA ALA A 323 3.66 4.32 -22.12
C ALA A 323 3.64 3.18 -23.16
N HIS A 324 2.77 2.20 -23.00
CA HIS A 324 2.63 1.01 -23.84
C HIS A 324 1.19 0.85 -24.39
N MET A 325 0.64 1.99 -24.84
CA MET A 325 -0.70 2.11 -25.38
C MET A 325 -0.70 2.35 -26.90
N ARG A 326 -1.84 2.09 -27.54
CA ARG A 326 -2.07 2.41 -28.97
C ARG A 326 -3.43 3.06 -29.14
N ALA A 327 -3.44 4.29 -29.65
CA ALA A 327 -4.69 4.97 -29.98
C ALA A 327 -5.29 4.38 -31.28
N TYR A 328 -6.55 3.96 -31.23
CA TYR A 328 -7.26 3.38 -32.39
C TYR A 328 -8.25 4.37 -33.02
N THR A 329 -9.02 5.06 -32.23
CA THR A 329 -10.10 5.93 -32.66
C THR A 329 -9.53 7.23 -33.22
N LYS A 330 -10.00 7.69 -34.36
CA LYS A 330 -9.74 9.05 -34.84
C LYS A 330 -10.61 10.04 -34.05
N ASN A 331 -10.10 11.26 -33.86
CA ASN A 331 -10.80 12.34 -33.12
C ASN A 331 -11.13 12.01 -31.65
N TRP A 332 -10.54 11.00 -31.08
CA TRP A 332 -10.76 10.66 -29.66
C TRP A 332 -10.52 11.86 -28.73
N HIS A 333 -9.58 12.73 -29.06
CA HIS A 333 -9.25 13.93 -28.29
C HIS A 333 -10.41 14.93 -28.23
N ASN A 334 -11.14 15.12 -29.35
CA ASN A 334 -12.31 15.98 -29.38
C ASN A 334 -13.45 15.40 -28.53
N MET A 335 -13.65 14.08 -28.53
CA MET A 335 -14.64 13.39 -27.69
C MET A 335 -14.35 13.61 -26.20
N ILE A 336 -13.08 13.53 -25.78
CA ILE A 336 -12.66 13.85 -24.41
C ILE A 336 -12.92 15.32 -24.08
N ILE A 337 -12.51 16.23 -24.98
CA ILE A 337 -12.68 17.68 -24.78
C ILE A 337 -14.16 18.06 -24.68
N ASP A 338 -15.00 17.53 -25.57
CA ASP A 338 -16.42 17.86 -25.60
C ASP A 338 -17.15 17.35 -24.35
N GLU A 339 -16.80 16.17 -23.88
CA GLU A 339 -17.37 15.62 -22.65
C GLU A 339 -16.91 16.41 -21.40
N LEU A 340 -15.64 16.80 -21.32
CA LEU A 340 -15.11 17.62 -20.23
C LEU A 340 -15.63 19.08 -20.27
N LYS A 341 -15.98 19.62 -21.44
CA LYS A 341 -16.66 20.91 -21.54
C LYS A 341 -18.08 20.86 -20.97
N GLN A 342 -18.77 19.73 -21.11
CA GLN A 342 -20.11 19.56 -20.55
C GLN A 342 -20.07 19.38 -19.04
N ASN A 343 -19.10 18.60 -18.55
CA ASN A 343 -18.91 18.38 -17.13
C ASN A 343 -17.43 18.17 -16.82
N ASP A 344 -16.76 19.21 -16.33
CA ASP A 344 -15.34 19.19 -15.98
C ASP A 344 -15.07 18.83 -14.51
N ASN A 345 -16.12 18.41 -13.77
CA ASN A 345 -16.08 18.08 -12.35
C ASN A 345 -16.04 16.57 -12.09
N ARG A 346 -15.51 15.79 -13.05
CA ARG A 346 -15.39 14.33 -12.99
C ARG A 346 -14.14 13.83 -13.69
N LEU A 347 -13.84 12.55 -13.51
CA LEU A 347 -12.84 11.82 -14.28
C LEU A 347 -13.49 11.09 -15.44
N LEU A 348 -12.84 11.09 -16.60
CA LEU A 348 -13.25 10.31 -17.77
C LEU A 348 -12.30 9.14 -17.97
N CYS A 349 -12.83 7.93 -18.05
CA CYS A 349 -12.10 6.70 -18.30
C CYS A 349 -12.23 6.31 -19.77
N CYS A 350 -11.12 6.01 -20.45
CA CYS A 350 -11.12 5.43 -21.79
C CYS A 350 -11.23 3.89 -21.67
N GLN A 351 -11.87 3.27 -22.69
CA GLN A 351 -11.87 1.82 -22.80
C GLN A 351 -10.49 1.31 -23.20
N THR A 352 -10.13 0.11 -22.75
CA THR A 352 -8.91 -0.56 -23.17
C THR A 352 -9.18 -1.92 -23.78
N GLN A 353 -8.36 -2.30 -24.76
CA GLN A 353 -8.37 -3.60 -25.41
C GLN A 353 -6.99 -4.22 -25.35
N ALA A 354 -6.90 -5.50 -25.02
CA ALA A 354 -5.62 -6.21 -25.00
C ALA A 354 -4.98 -6.24 -26.41
N LEU A 355 -3.73 -5.79 -26.51
CA LEU A 355 -2.93 -5.95 -27.75
C LEU A 355 -2.45 -7.40 -27.90
N GLY A 356 -2.58 -7.94 -29.12
CA GLY A 356 -2.14 -9.28 -29.45
C GLY A 356 -0.65 -9.51 -29.25
N LYS A 357 -0.23 -10.79 -29.18
CA LYS A 357 1.16 -11.18 -28.89
C LYS A 357 2.18 -10.71 -29.93
N ASP A 358 1.75 -10.48 -31.18
CA ASP A 358 2.61 -10.02 -32.28
C ASP A 358 2.90 -8.52 -32.23
N LYS A 359 2.23 -7.76 -31.33
CA LYS A 359 2.40 -6.30 -31.13
C LYS A 359 2.32 -5.45 -32.42
N LYS A 360 2.16 -6.06 -33.58
CA LYS A 360 2.19 -5.43 -34.91
C LYS A 360 0.82 -5.00 -35.40
N ASN A 361 -0.24 -5.68 -34.96
CA ASN A 361 -1.60 -5.35 -35.35
C ASN A 361 -2.17 -4.26 -34.42
N VAL A 362 -2.00 -3.03 -34.83
CA VAL A 362 -2.50 -1.80 -34.21
C VAL A 362 -3.93 -1.54 -34.69
N VAL A 363 -4.75 -2.56 -34.88
CA VAL A 363 -6.12 -2.43 -35.35
C VAL A 363 -7.07 -2.87 -34.25
N TYR A 364 -8.09 -2.04 -34.01
CA TYR A 364 -9.19 -2.40 -33.15
C TYR A 364 -9.84 -3.69 -33.65
N ASP A 365 -9.92 -4.68 -32.78
CA ASP A 365 -10.61 -5.95 -33.04
C ASP A 365 -11.85 -6.06 -32.17
N LYS A 366 -13.02 -5.94 -32.81
CA LYS A 366 -14.33 -6.05 -32.14
C LYS A 366 -14.58 -7.39 -31.46
N ASN A 367 -13.79 -8.43 -31.74
CA ASN A 367 -13.92 -9.76 -31.13
C ASN A 367 -13.11 -9.89 -29.82
N VAL A 368 -12.24 -8.92 -29.51
CA VAL A 368 -11.48 -8.88 -28.26
C VAL A 368 -12.24 -8.08 -27.22
N ALA A 369 -12.40 -8.65 -26.01
CA ALA A 369 -13.11 -8.00 -24.91
C ALA A 369 -12.47 -6.66 -24.54
N LEU A 370 -13.32 -5.68 -24.21
CA LEU A 370 -12.94 -4.38 -23.69
C LEU A 370 -12.92 -4.40 -22.16
N THR A 371 -12.08 -3.58 -21.57
CA THR A 371 -12.10 -3.26 -20.14
C THR A 371 -12.62 -1.84 -19.95
N ASP A 372 -13.66 -1.70 -19.14
CA ASP A 372 -14.51 -0.50 -19.05
C ASP A 372 -14.35 0.29 -17.75
N GLY A 373 -13.24 0.16 -17.08
CA GLY A 373 -12.99 0.78 -15.78
C GLY A 373 -12.77 -0.26 -14.69
N ALA A 374 -12.99 0.12 -13.45
CA ALA A 374 -12.78 -0.74 -12.30
C ALA A 374 -13.82 -0.47 -11.20
N TYR A 375 -13.85 -1.35 -10.20
CA TYR A 375 -14.52 -1.10 -8.93
C TYR A 375 -13.61 -1.51 -7.76
N LEU A 376 -13.89 -0.96 -6.58
CA LEU A 376 -13.06 -1.11 -5.41
C LEU A 376 -13.73 -2.06 -4.41
N LEU A 377 -12.92 -2.90 -3.79
CA LEU A 377 -13.33 -3.87 -2.79
C LEU A 377 -12.86 -3.43 -1.40
N PHE A 378 -13.79 -3.31 -0.46
CA PHE A 378 -13.53 -2.86 0.91
C PHE A 378 -13.66 -4.00 1.93
N ASP A 379 -13.85 -5.24 1.46
CA ASP A 379 -14.02 -6.46 2.25
C ASP A 379 -12.92 -7.52 1.99
N GLN A 380 -11.82 -7.11 1.36
CA GLN A 380 -10.70 -7.97 1.04
C GLN A 380 -9.98 -8.50 2.29
N THR A 381 -9.32 -9.66 2.12
CA THR A 381 -8.46 -10.27 3.15
C THR A 381 -7.01 -9.84 3.07
N ASP A 382 -6.65 -9.07 2.01
CA ASP A 382 -5.29 -8.61 1.74
C ASP A 382 -5.14 -7.13 2.10
N PHE A 383 -4.99 -6.24 1.11
CA PHE A 383 -4.93 -4.79 1.31
C PHE A 383 -6.23 -4.12 0.88
N ILE A 384 -6.70 -3.13 1.65
CA ILE A 384 -7.93 -2.38 1.39
C ILE A 384 -7.57 -0.94 0.97
N PRO A 385 -8.13 -0.40 -0.14
CA PRO A 385 -9.11 -1.06 -1.01
C PRO A 385 -8.44 -2.01 -2.01
N GLY A 386 -9.07 -3.15 -2.27
CA GLY A 386 -8.75 -3.98 -3.44
C GLY A 386 -9.32 -3.35 -4.71
N ILE A 387 -8.81 -3.75 -5.88
CA ILE A 387 -9.30 -3.26 -7.18
C ILE A 387 -9.63 -4.44 -8.08
N THR A 388 -10.75 -4.36 -8.79
CA THR A 388 -11.17 -5.35 -9.79
C THR A 388 -11.64 -4.62 -11.04
N TRP A 389 -11.19 -5.08 -12.20
CA TRP A 389 -11.53 -4.45 -13.47
C TRP A 389 -12.93 -4.85 -13.94
N LEU A 390 -13.65 -3.87 -14.53
CA LEU A 390 -14.93 -4.06 -15.18
C LEU A 390 -14.73 -4.52 -16.62
N ASP A 391 -15.58 -5.46 -17.05
CA ASP A 391 -15.70 -5.81 -18.46
C ASP A 391 -17.01 -5.24 -19.07
N TYR A 392 -17.14 -5.30 -20.39
CA TYR A 392 -18.29 -4.78 -21.12
C TYR A 392 -19.65 -5.32 -20.65
N ARG A 393 -19.69 -6.51 -20.02
CA ARG A 393 -20.93 -7.12 -19.49
C ARG A 393 -21.41 -6.42 -18.24
N GLN A 394 -20.54 -5.67 -17.60
CA GLN A 394 -20.79 -4.92 -16.37
C GLN A 394 -21.03 -3.43 -16.66
N HIS A 395 -20.80 -3.03 -17.89
CA HIS A 395 -21.08 -1.69 -18.37
C HIS A 395 -22.57 -1.36 -18.31
N GLY A 396 -22.94 -0.14 -17.94
CA GLY A 396 -24.35 0.29 -17.89
C GLY A 396 -25.12 -0.05 -16.62
N ARG A 397 -24.48 -0.59 -15.59
CA ARG A 397 -25.11 -0.83 -14.29
C ARG A 397 -25.31 0.44 -13.49
N LEU A 398 -24.42 1.39 -13.68
CA LEU A 398 -24.56 2.74 -13.14
C LEU A 398 -25.16 3.66 -14.22
N PRO A 399 -25.99 4.65 -13.85
CA PRO A 399 -26.60 5.58 -14.80
C PRO A 399 -25.56 6.38 -15.59
N GLN A 400 -25.87 6.79 -16.82
CA GLN A 400 -25.09 7.78 -17.60
C GLN A 400 -23.63 7.40 -17.84
N ASN A 401 -23.32 6.12 -18.08
CA ASN A 401 -21.95 5.61 -18.24
C ASN A 401 -21.07 5.84 -17.01
N MET A 402 -21.62 6.07 -15.83
CA MET A 402 -20.83 6.15 -14.59
C MET A 402 -20.14 4.82 -14.29
N ILE A 403 -18.94 4.90 -13.76
CA ILE A 403 -18.13 3.75 -13.29
C ILE A 403 -17.58 4.04 -11.90
N ALA A 404 -17.40 3.02 -11.09
CA ALA A 404 -16.94 3.21 -9.72
C ALA A 404 -15.48 3.71 -9.63
N SER A 405 -14.62 3.26 -10.54
CA SER A 405 -13.21 3.66 -10.61
C SER A 405 -12.70 3.68 -12.05
N VAL A 406 -11.79 4.59 -12.34
CA VAL A 406 -11.08 4.64 -13.64
C VAL A 406 -10.04 3.53 -13.74
N LEU A 407 -9.60 3.24 -14.98
CA LEU A 407 -8.40 2.44 -15.27
C LEU A 407 -7.17 3.34 -15.25
N GLY A 408 -6.10 2.91 -14.60
CA GLY A 408 -4.82 3.62 -14.59
C GLY A 408 -4.16 3.80 -15.94
N ALA A 409 -4.51 2.95 -16.91
CA ALA A 409 -3.94 2.95 -18.25
C ALA A 409 -4.35 4.15 -19.12
N GLY A 410 -5.56 4.72 -18.90
CA GLY A 410 -6.02 5.86 -19.70
C GLY A 410 -7.23 6.56 -19.07
N TYR A 411 -7.01 7.75 -18.49
CA TYR A 411 -8.09 8.58 -17.96
C TYR A 411 -7.79 10.07 -18.07
N ALA A 412 -8.82 10.87 -18.23
CA ALA A 412 -8.74 12.32 -18.46
C ALA A 412 -9.45 13.11 -17.37
N ALA A 413 -9.01 14.35 -17.17
CA ALA A 413 -9.62 15.31 -16.26
C ALA A 413 -9.39 16.75 -16.71
N SER A 414 -10.16 17.69 -16.13
CA SER A 414 -9.83 19.10 -16.18
C SER A 414 -8.70 19.42 -15.20
N LYS A 415 -7.84 20.36 -15.57
CA LYS A 415 -6.75 20.81 -14.70
C LYS A 415 -7.27 21.48 -13.42
N ARG A 416 -8.40 22.19 -13.52
CA ARG A 416 -9.11 22.79 -12.38
C ARG A 416 -9.49 21.72 -11.37
N PHE A 417 -10.28 20.72 -11.79
CA PHE A 417 -10.75 19.65 -10.91
C PHE A 417 -9.61 18.85 -10.29
N TRP A 418 -8.58 18.52 -11.09
CA TRP A 418 -7.38 17.83 -10.60
C TRP A 418 -6.68 18.61 -9.48
N SER A 419 -6.61 19.93 -9.60
CA SER A 419 -6.00 20.79 -8.58
C SER A 419 -6.84 20.82 -7.30
N GLU A 420 -8.16 20.92 -7.43
CA GLU A 420 -9.11 20.93 -6.29
C GLU A 420 -9.06 19.62 -5.49
N ILE A 421 -8.95 18.48 -6.16
CA ILE A 421 -8.81 17.18 -5.47
C ILE A 421 -7.37 16.83 -5.12
N ARG A 422 -6.41 17.72 -5.29
CA ARG A 422 -4.97 17.48 -5.03
C ARG A 422 -4.40 16.27 -5.80
N GLY A 423 -4.93 15.96 -6.99
CA GLY A 423 -4.47 14.91 -7.88
C GLY A 423 -3.97 13.63 -7.16
N LEU A 424 -2.72 13.23 -7.40
CA LEU A 424 -2.09 12.05 -6.77
C LEU A 424 -1.09 12.41 -5.65
N GLU A 425 -1.20 13.61 -5.08
CA GLU A 425 -0.34 14.10 -3.99
C GLU A 425 -0.35 13.12 -2.80
N GLY A 426 0.82 12.86 -2.22
CA GLY A 426 1.00 11.92 -1.10
C GLY A 426 1.34 10.48 -1.52
N LEU A 427 1.08 10.08 -2.77
CA LEU A 427 1.49 8.76 -3.28
C LEU A 427 2.95 8.75 -3.73
N MET A 428 3.58 7.59 -3.60
CA MET A 428 4.95 7.36 -4.07
C MET A 428 5.07 6.03 -4.82
N HIS A 429 6.19 5.81 -5.50
CA HIS A 429 6.53 4.56 -6.15
C HIS A 429 5.47 4.11 -7.17
N TYR A 430 4.71 3.04 -6.93
CA TYR A 430 3.78 2.41 -7.86
C TYR A 430 2.54 1.87 -7.13
N GLY A 431 1.37 1.98 -7.77
CA GLY A 431 0.14 1.31 -7.34
C GLY A 431 -0.84 2.21 -6.59
N SER A 432 -2.10 1.81 -6.64
CA SER A 432 -3.26 2.44 -5.97
C SER A 432 -3.66 3.83 -6.51
N GLU A 433 -3.09 4.29 -7.62
CA GLU A 433 -3.43 5.59 -8.23
C GLU A 433 -4.90 5.66 -8.59
N GLU A 434 -5.43 4.60 -9.22
CA GLU A 434 -6.82 4.51 -9.67
C GLU A 434 -7.80 4.60 -8.50
N ALA A 435 -7.51 3.85 -7.45
CA ALA A 435 -8.34 3.85 -6.24
C ALA A 435 -8.33 5.24 -5.58
N TYR A 436 -7.14 5.83 -5.42
CA TYR A 436 -7.00 7.12 -4.74
C TYR A 436 -7.74 8.24 -5.47
N ILE A 437 -7.49 8.36 -6.78
CA ILE A 437 -8.08 9.45 -7.57
C ILE A 437 -9.60 9.27 -7.72
N SER A 438 -10.08 8.03 -7.88
CA SER A 438 -11.49 7.74 -8.05
C SER A 438 -12.29 7.98 -6.78
N ILE A 439 -11.77 7.58 -5.61
CA ILE A 439 -12.40 7.89 -4.32
C ILE A 439 -12.54 9.41 -4.15
N LYS A 440 -11.48 10.19 -4.44
CA LYS A 440 -11.53 11.65 -4.36
C LYS A 440 -12.53 12.26 -5.32
N ALA A 441 -12.60 11.75 -6.55
CA ALA A 441 -13.58 12.20 -7.52
C ALA A 441 -15.03 11.97 -7.04
N TRP A 442 -15.30 10.88 -6.35
CA TRP A 442 -16.61 10.60 -5.76
C TRP A 442 -16.91 11.40 -4.50
N LEU A 443 -15.87 11.78 -3.74
CA LEU A 443 -16.02 12.57 -2.50
C LEU A 443 -16.14 14.07 -2.76
N HIS A 444 -15.62 14.58 -3.89
CA HIS A 444 -15.60 16.01 -4.18
C HIS A 444 -16.50 16.40 -5.37
N GLY A 445 -16.51 15.62 -6.45
CA GLY A 445 -17.19 15.93 -7.70
C GLY A 445 -18.26 14.89 -8.08
N ASP A 446 -18.44 14.73 -9.39
CA ASP A 446 -19.42 13.83 -9.98
C ASP A 446 -18.88 12.43 -10.24
N GLY A 447 -17.73 12.09 -9.67
CA GLY A 447 -17.14 10.75 -9.70
C GLY A 447 -16.41 10.44 -11.00
N CYS A 448 -16.64 9.24 -11.51
CA CYS A 448 -15.98 8.68 -12.70
C CYS A 448 -17.01 8.31 -13.76
N ALA A 449 -16.72 8.59 -15.03
CA ALA A 449 -17.55 8.19 -16.16
C ALA A 449 -16.70 7.49 -17.23
N LEU A 450 -17.28 6.51 -17.89
CA LEU A 450 -16.69 5.84 -19.04
C LEU A 450 -16.98 6.64 -20.31
N LEU A 451 -16.01 6.67 -21.21
CA LEU A 451 -16.13 7.20 -22.57
C LEU A 451 -16.11 6.01 -23.55
N PRO A 452 -17.28 5.42 -23.87
CA PRO A 452 -17.35 4.10 -24.52
C PRO A 452 -16.85 4.09 -25.97
N ASP A 453 -16.80 5.24 -26.63
CA ASP A 453 -16.35 5.35 -28.02
C ASP A 453 -14.86 5.69 -28.17
N VAL A 454 -14.14 5.77 -27.07
CA VAL A 454 -12.69 6.01 -27.04
C VAL A 454 -11.96 4.78 -26.56
N VAL A 455 -11.40 4.04 -27.52
CA VAL A 455 -10.69 2.78 -27.26
C VAL A 455 -9.20 2.91 -27.51
N PHE A 456 -8.40 2.46 -26.54
CA PHE A 456 -6.96 2.32 -26.67
C PHE A 456 -6.55 0.85 -26.57
N GLY A 457 -5.61 0.43 -27.42
CA GLY A 457 -4.93 -0.86 -27.25
C GLY A 457 -3.94 -0.78 -26.10
N HIS A 458 -3.91 -1.79 -25.22
CA HIS A 458 -3.04 -1.86 -24.06
C HIS A 458 -2.22 -3.15 -24.03
N ILE A 459 -0.92 -3.07 -23.74
CA ILE A 459 -0.06 -4.23 -23.55
C ILE A 459 -0.16 -4.68 -22.10
N TYR A 460 -1.02 -5.65 -21.82
CA TYR A 460 -1.08 -6.29 -20.50
C TYR A 460 0.14 -7.19 -20.29
N ARG A 461 1.02 -6.82 -19.38
CA ARG A 461 2.28 -7.50 -19.09
C ARG A 461 2.12 -8.47 -17.91
N LYS A 462 2.79 -9.63 -18.00
CA LYS A 462 2.90 -10.56 -16.86
C LYS A 462 3.85 -10.06 -15.76
N ALA A 463 4.81 -9.20 -16.12
CA ALA A 463 5.78 -8.60 -15.22
C ALA A 463 6.13 -7.19 -15.67
N ALA A 464 6.32 -6.28 -14.75
CA ALA A 464 6.83 -4.94 -15.02
C ALA A 464 8.28 -5.00 -15.56
N PRO A 465 8.69 -4.05 -16.43
CA PRO A 465 10.07 -3.97 -16.92
C PRO A 465 11.05 -3.46 -15.86
N TYR A 466 10.57 -3.19 -14.67
CA TYR A 466 11.32 -2.70 -13.51
C TYR A 466 10.86 -3.42 -12.24
N ARG A 467 11.70 -3.38 -11.20
CA ARG A 467 11.37 -3.97 -9.91
C ARG A 467 10.37 -3.10 -9.14
N ILE A 468 9.29 -3.73 -8.66
CA ILE A 468 8.35 -3.14 -7.72
C ILE A 468 8.80 -3.51 -6.30
N ILE A 469 8.98 -2.51 -5.44
CA ILE A 469 9.35 -2.71 -4.04
C ILE A 469 8.06 -2.75 -3.23
N SER A 470 7.83 -3.85 -2.50
CA SER A 470 6.53 -4.14 -1.88
C SER A 470 6.09 -3.09 -0.86
N ALA A 471 6.95 -2.71 0.08
CA ALA A 471 6.53 -1.79 1.13
C ALA A 471 6.12 -0.39 0.61
N PRO A 472 6.88 0.30 -0.28
CA PRO A 472 6.41 1.54 -0.88
C PRO A 472 5.15 1.39 -1.75
N ALA A 473 4.99 0.25 -2.45
CA ALA A 473 3.79 0.01 -3.27
C ALA A 473 2.55 -0.16 -2.38
N PHE A 474 2.64 -0.94 -1.33
CA PHE A 474 1.54 -1.12 -0.37
C PHE A 474 1.33 0.09 0.54
N TYR A 475 2.33 0.93 0.77
CA TYR A 475 2.18 2.20 1.48
C TYR A 475 1.06 3.06 0.87
N ASN A 476 0.90 3.09 -0.45
CA ASN A 476 -0.14 3.85 -1.13
C ASN A 476 -1.57 3.44 -0.69
N HIS A 477 -1.83 2.16 -0.41
CA HIS A 477 -3.11 1.72 0.16
C HIS A 477 -3.39 2.38 1.52
N PHE A 478 -2.33 2.56 2.34
CA PHE A 478 -2.46 3.17 3.65
C PHE A 478 -2.51 4.70 3.59
N VAL A 479 -1.92 5.34 2.58
CA VAL A 479 -2.18 6.75 2.29
C VAL A 479 -3.67 6.96 2.04
N ILE A 480 -4.31 6.12 1.22
CA ILE A 480 -5.75 6.18 0.96
C ILE A 480 -6.53 6.02 2.27
N SER A 481 -6.24 4.97 3.04
CA SER A 481 -6.98 4.68 4.26
C SER A 481 -6.78 5.72 5.36
N HIS A 482 -5.58 6.29 5.49
CA HIS A 482 -5.26 7.27 6.52
C HIS A 482 -5.72 8.69 6.18
N THR A 483 -5.91 9.01 4.90
CA THR A 483 -6.33 10.36 4.47
C THR A 483 -7.82 10.46 4.12
N LEU A 484 -8.43 9.37 3.62
CA LEU A 484 -9.79 9.41 3.06
C LEU A 484 -10.80 8.53 3.80
N PHE A 485 -10.36 7.46 4.49
CA PHE A 485 -11.30 6.54 5.10
C PHE A 485 -11.85 7.05 6.43
N PRO A 486 -13.14 6.77 6.73
CA PRO A 486 -13.66 6.84 8.07
C PRO A 486 -12.85 5.95 9.03
N THR A 487 -12.80 6.30 10.30
CA THR A 487 -11.96 5.64 11.31
C THR A 487 -12.17 4.12 11.37
N SER A 488 -13.42 3.64 11.30
CA SER A 488 -13.72 2.20 11.34
C SER A 488 -13.12 1.43 10.17
N LEU A 489 -13.22 1.99 8.96
CA LEU A 489 -12.66 1.38 7.76
C LEU A 489 -11.14 1.47 7.73
N ARG A 490 -10.56 2.57 8.24
CA ARG A 490 -9.12 2.71 8.43
C ARG A 490 -8.57 1.64 9.38
N CYS A 491 -9.19 1.47 10.55
CA CYS A 491 -8.79 0.43 11.52
C CYS A 491 -8.90 -0.98 10.91
N LYS A 492 -9.94 -1.23 10.10
CA LYS A 492 -10.07 -2.49 9.35
C LYS A 492 -8.91 -2.66 8.36
N ALA A 493 -8.54 -1.62 7.61
CA ALA A 493 -7.43 -1.67 6.66
C ALA A 493 -6.10 -1.96 7.37
N ASP A 494 -5.84 -1.33 8.52
CA ASP A 494 -4.66 -1.56 9.35
C ASP A 494 -4.59 -3.01 9.86
N ALA A 495 -5.71 -3.52 10.39
CA ALA A 495 -5.80 -4.89 10.89
C ALA A 495 -5.61 -5.94 9.76
N VAL A 496 -6.20 -5.71 8.59
CA VAL A 496 -6.03 -6.57 7.41
C VAL A 496 -4.57 -6.58 6.93
N GLY A 497 -3.95 -5.40 6.81
CA GLY A 497 -2.56 -5.29 6.39
C GLY A 497 -1.58 -5.98 7.35
N TYR A 498 -1.78 -5.81 8.66
CA TYR A 498 -0.99 -6.50 9.68
C TYR A 498 -1.11 -8.03 9.57
N ARG A 499 -2.33 -8.54 9.39
CA ARG A 499 -2.59 -9.98 9.26
C ARG A 499 -2.02 -10.56 7.97
N HIS A 500 -2.15 -9.83 6.84
CA HIS A 500 -1.68 -10.30 5.54
C HIS A 500 -0.16 -10.49 5.52
N ASN A 501 0.61 -9.49 5.97
CA ASN A 501 2.07 -9.58 6.09
C ASN A 501 2.61 -8.61 7.14
N LYS A 502 2.82 -9.12 8.35
CA LYS A 502 3.32 -8.34 9.49
C LYS A 502 4.62 -7.60 9.17
N GLY A 503 5.58 -8.24 8.49
CA GLY A 503 6.88 -7.64 8.19
C GLY A 503 6.77 -6.46 7.23
N ILE A 504 5.96 -6.58 6.18
CA ILE A 504 5.68 -5.47 5.25
C ILE A 504 4.89 -4.38 5.97
N TYR A 505 3.90 -4.73 6.79
CA TYR A 505 3.07 -3.75 7.51
C TYR A 505 3.90 -2.91 8.49
N GLU A 506 4.86 -3.48 9.22
CA GLU A 506 5.76 -2.70 10.09
C GLU A 506 6.61 -1.71 9.29
N GLN A 507 7.08 -2.09 8.10
CA GLN A 507 7.75 -1.15 7.20
C GLN A 507 6.81 -0.03 6.71
N ILE A 508 5.56 -0.35 6.40
CA ILE A 508 4.54 0.63 6.01
C ILE A 508 4.27 1.60 7.16
N LYS A 509 4.11 1.11 8.39
CA LYS A 509 3.95 1.96 9.59
C LYS A 509 5.13 2.92 9.77
N PHE A 510 6.34 2.45 9.53
CA PHE A 510 7.52 3.31 9.52
C PHE A 510 7.37 4.45 8.49
N TRP A 511 7.01 4.16 7.23
CA TRP A 511 6.78 5.15 6.20
C TRP A 511 5.65 6.13 6.56
N LEU A 512 4.53 5.65 7.08
CA LEU A 512 3.42 6.49 7.56
C LEU A 512 3.86 7.44 8.67
N SER A 513 4.70 6.97 9.59
CA SER A 513 5.23 7.81 10.69
C SER A 513 6.17 8.89 10.18
N MET A 514 7.02 8.59 9.19
CA MET A 514 7.92 9.55 8.56
C MET A 514 7.18 10.63 7.77
N ASN A 515 6.05 10.30 7.15
CA ASN A 515 5.23 11.21 6.34
C ASN A 515 4.00 11.77 7.08
N LYS A 516 3.90 11.54 8.38
CA LYS A 516 2.71 11.91 9.18
C LYS A 516 2.27 13.38 9.01
N PRO A 517 3.16 14.38 9.04
CA PRO A 517 2.74 15.79 8.92
C PRO A 517 1.99 16.07 7.61
N GLU A 518 2.47 15.51 6.50
CA GLU A 518 1.85 15.66 5.19
C GLU A 518 0.49 14.96 5.11
N LEU A 519 0.43 13.71 5.59
CA LEU A 519 -0.80 12.93 5.57
C LEU A 519 -1.90 13.60 6.43
N GLU A 520 -1.55 14.20 7.57
CA GLU A 520 -2.47 14.97 8.39
C GLU A 520 -2.90 16.25 7.66
N GLN A 521 -2.00 16.95 6.97
CA GLN A 521 -2.35 18.12 6.16
C GLN A 521 -3.32 17.76 5.03
N LEU A 522 -3.06 16.67 4.28
CA LEU A 522 -3.96 16.18 3.25
C LEU A 522 -5.31 15.77 3.82
N LYS A 523 -5.33 15.06 4.94
CA LYS A 523 -6.56 14.65 5.61
C LYS A 523 -7.42 15.84 6.02
N HIS A 524 -6.83 16.89 6.63
CA HIS A 524 -7.55 18.11 6.98
C HIS A 524 -8.08 18.82 5.73
N TYR A 525 -7.25 18.96 4.70
CA TYR A 525 -7.68 19.56 3.44
C TYR A 525 -8.89 18.83 2.83
N TYR A 526 -8.88 17.49 2.82
CA TYR A 526 -10.01 16.71 2.29
C TYR A 526 -11.25 16.82 3.16
N ALA A 527 -11.10 16.84 4.49
CA ALA A 527 -12.22 17.03 5.41
C ALA A 527 -12.90 18.39 5.23
N ASP A 528 -12.11 19.44 4.95
CA ASP A 528 -12.62 20.81 4.77
C ASP A 528 -13.19 21.07 3.37
N THR A 529 -12.70 20.35 2.35
CA THR A 529 -12.96 20.67 0.94
C THR A 529 -13.97 19.72 0.30
N PHE A 530 -14.01 18.42 0.72
CA PHE A 530 -14.86 17.43 0.07
C PHE A 530 -16.30 17.50 0.55
N HIS A 531 -17.25 17.37 -0.38
CA HIS A 531 -18.67 17.67 -0.14
C HIS A 531 -19.51 16.43 0.15
N HIS A 532 -19.04 15.25 -0.24
CA HIS A 532 -19.83 14.01 -0.14
C HIS A 532 -19.32 13.07 0.93
N LYS A 533 -20.21 12.31 1.51
CA LYS A 533 -19.87 11.29 2.51
C LYS A 533 -19.29 10.03 1.85
N PHE A 534 -18.50 9.28 2.61
CA PHE A 534 -17.83 8.06 2.13
C PHE A 534 -18.81 6.94 1.74
N GLU A 535 -20.04 6.95 2.26
CA GLU A 535 -21.13 6.05 1.91
C GLU A 535 -21.45 6.09 0.41
N ARG A 536 -21.27 7.24 -0.23
CA ARG A 536 -21.40 7.37 -1.70
C ARG A 536 -20.38 6.50 -2.44
N VAL A 537 -19.14 6.48 -1.98
CA VAL A 537 -18.07 5.63 -2.54
C VAL A 537 -18.43 4.15 -2.38
N LEU A 538 -18.92 3.75 -1.21
CA LEU A 538 -19.33 2.37 -0.95
C LEU A 538 -20.52 1.98 -1.83
N ALA A 539 -21.53 2.85 -1.98
CA ALA A 539 -22.73 2.60 -2.76
C ALA A 539 -22.40 2.36 -4.25
N VAL A 540 -21.58 3.22 -4.87
CA VAL A 540 -21.22 3.05 -6.29
C VAL A 540 -20.38 1.82 -6.53
N ASN A 541 -19.47 1.45 -5.63
CA ASN A 541 -18.66 0.25 -5.75
C ASN A 541 -19.49 -1.04 -5.56
N ASN A 542 -20.43 -1.06 -4.63
CA ASN A 542 -21.36 -2.16 -4.45
C ASN A 542 -22.27 -2.35 -5.68
N ALA A 543 -22.77 -1.27 -6.26
CA ALA A 543 -23.59 -1.32 -7.47
C ALA A 543 -22.82 -1.81 -8.71
N ALA A 544 -21.51 -1.56 -8.80
CA ALA A 544 -20.64 -1.99 -9.90
C ALA A 544 -20.23 -3.47 -9.82
N SER A 545 -20.30 -4.12 -8.65
CA SER A 545 -19.85 -5.50 -8.45
C SER A 545 -20.80 -6.54 -9.08
N TYR A 546 -20.28 -7.38 -9.99
CA TYR A 546 -21.08 -8.32 -10.78
C TYR A 546 -21.53 -9.59 -10.05
N ASP A 547 -20.66 -10.17 -9.23
CA ASP A 547 -20.89 -11.51 -8.66
C ASP A 547 -22.12 -11.58 -7.76
N LYS A 548 -22.58 -10.44 -7.27
CA LYS A 548 -23.77 -10.34 -6.42
C LYS A 548 -25.10 -10.34 -7.17
N LEU A 549 -25.15 -10.05 -8.49
CA LEU A 549 -26.40 -9.93 -9.25
C LEU A 549 -26.92 -11.28 -9.80
N THR A 550 -26.03 -12.12 -10.31
CA THR A 550 -26.40 -13.44 -10.84
C THR A 550 -26.84 -14.41 -9.74
N MET A 551 -26.24 -14.31 -8.55
CA MET A 551 -26.72 -15.04 -7.37
C MET A 551 -28.11 -14.55 -6.92
N ALA A 552 -28.32 -13.23 -6.93
CA ALA A 552 -29.57 -12.68 -6.41
C ALA A 552 -30.83 -13.08 -7.22
N GLU A 553 -30.74 -13.16 -8.55
CA GLU A 553 -31.90 -13.59 -9.37
C GLU A 553 -32.30 -15.04 -9.13
N HIS A 554 -31.34 -15.91 -8.86
CA HIS A 554 -31.62 -17.32 -8.52
C HIS A 554 -32.18 -17.43 -7.10
N GLU A 555 -31.60 -16.68 -6.15
CA GLU A 555 -31.97 -16.76 -4.74
C GLU A 555 -33.27 -15.99 -4.38
N LEU A 556 -33.67 -14.98 -5.16
CA LEU A 556 -34.94 -14.30 -5.03
C LEU A 556 -36.11 -15.29 -5.07
N LYS A 557 -35.98 -16.40 -5.82
CA LYS A 557 -37.00 -17.46 -5.90
C LYS A 557 -37.09 -18.27 -4.60
N ARG A 558 -36.02 -18.29 -3.81
CA ARG A 558 -35.95 -19.02 -2.52
C ARG A 558 -36.35 -18.15 -1.34
N LEU A 559 -36.32 -16.82 -1.50
CA LEU A 559 -36.59 -15.87 -0.42
C LEU A 559 -37.92 -16.14 0.33
N PRO A 560 -39.06 -16.44 -0.32
CA PRO A 560 -40.31 -16.75 0.40
C PRO A 560 -40.19 -17.98 1.30
N LEU A 561 -39.56 -19.06 0.79
CA LEU A 561 -39.38 -20.31 1.57
C LEU A 561 -38.44 -20.10 2.75
N LEU A 562 -37.38 -19.30 2.56
CA LEU A 562 -36.43 -18.98 3.59
C LEU A 562 -37.07 -18.12 4.67
N LEU A 563 -37.86 -17.14 4.30
CA LEU A 563 -38.63 -16.30 5.23
C LEU A 563 -39.62 -17.11 6.05
N GLU A 564 -40.40 -18.01 5.40
CA GLU A 564 -41.33 -18.91 6.09
C GLU A 564 -40.58 -19.76 7.13
N TYR A 565 -39.46 -20.36 6.75
CA TYR A 565 -38.61 -21.12 7.68
C TYR A 565 -38.15 -20.30 8.86
N VAL A 566 -37.68 -19.06 8.63
CA VAL A 566 -37.20 -18.17 9.71
C VAL A 566 -38.35 -17.75 10.63
N LYS A 567 -39.56 -17.49 10.11
CA LYS A 567 -40.76 -17.19 10.88
C LYS A 567 -41.15 -18.36 11.79
N ASP A 568 -41.32 -19.57 11.20
CA ASP A 568 -41.70 -20.78 11.95
C ASP A 568 -40.73 -21.03 13.14
N LYS A 569 -39.46 -20.78 12.92
CA LYS A 569 -38.46 -20.94 13.95
C LYS A 569 -38.50 -19.84 15.02
N ALA A 570 -38.70 -18.58 14.62
CA ALA A 570 -38.81 -17.44 15.53
C ALA A 570 -39.91 -17.62 16.61
N GLU A 571 -41.04 -18.20 16.23
CA GLU A 571 -42.16 -18.46 17.15
C GLU A 571 -41.77 -19.43 18.27
N CYS A 572 -40.86 -20.38 18.02
CA CYS A 572 -40.51 -21.48 18.91
C CYS A 572 -39.21 -21.26 19.72
N LEU A 573 -38.66 -20.05 19.74
CA LEU A 573 -37.37 -19.80 20.39
C LEU A 573 -37.45 -19.69 21.90
N ASP A 574 -36.63 -20.47 22.62
CA ASP A 574 -36.50 -20.42 24.08
C ASP A 574 -35.28 -19.57 24.56
N ASN A 575 -34.36 -19.21 23.70
CA ASN A 575 -33.18 -18.45 24.06
C ASN A 575 -33.14 -17.06 23.39
N VAL A 576 -32.49 -16.10 24.02
CA VAL A 576 -32.51 -14.69 23.58
C VAL A 576 -31.18 -14.24 22.96
N ASN A 577 -30.20 -15.12 22.77
CA ASN A 577 -28.86 -14.76 22.29
C ASN A 577 -28.88 -14.27 20.83
N LEU A 578 -27.71 -13.74 20.39
CA LEU A 578 -27.58 -13.21 19.02
C LEU A 578 -27.48 -14.32 17.97
N TRP A 579 -26.75 -15.42 18.25
CA TRP A 579 -26.33 -16.37 17.22
C TRP A 579 -27.45 -17.30 16.71
N ASN A 580 -28.28 -17.78 17.60
CA ASN A 580 -29.40 -18.69 17.28
C ASN A 580 -30.60 -18.45 18.20
N GLY A 581 -30.79 -17.23 18.69
CA GLY A 581 -31.85 -16.84 19.59
C GLY A 581 -32.64 -15.62 19.12
N CYS A 582 -33.56 -15.14 19.96
CA CYS A 582 -34.51 -14.07 19.64
C CYS A 582 -33.85 -12.83 19.04
N MET A 583 -32.62 -12.43 19.50
CA MET A 583 -31.94 -11.25 19.00
C MET A 583 -31.53 -11.39 17.54
N GLY A 584 -31.00 -12.54 17.14
CA GLY A 584 -30.63 -12.80 15.74
C GLY A 584 -31.83 -12.81 14.81
N TYR A 585 -32.91 -13.46 15.23
CA TYR A 585 -34.14 -13.52 14.47
C TYR A 585 -34.82 -12.16 14.35
N LEU A 586 -34.87 -11.37 15.45
CA LEU A 586 -35.37 -9.99 15.42
C LEU A 586 -34.63 -9.13 14.39
N ILE A 587 -33.29 -9.19 14.37
CA ILE A 587 -32.49 -8.46 13.37
C ILE A 587 -32.86 -8.90 11.96
N ALA A 588 -32.98 -10.22 11.70
CA ALA A 588 -33.30 -10.72 10.36
C ALA A 588 -34.69 -10.30 9.88
N LEU A 589 -35.69 -10.29 10.78
CA LEU A 589 -37.03 -9.82 10.48
C LEU A 589 -37.07 -8.32 10.20
N CYS A 590 -36.43 -7.51 11.01
CA CYS A 590 -36.31 -6.05 10.77
C CYS A 590 -35.58 -5.73 9.45
N GLU A 591 -34.51 -6.46 9.10
CA GLU A 591 -33.84 -6.31 7.81
C GLU A 591 -34.77 -6.68 6.64
N TYR A 592 -35.64 -7.67 6.82
CA TYR A 592 -36.61 -8.04 5.80
C TYR A 592 -37.71 -6.97 5.64
N ASP A 593 -38.29 -6.47 6.71
CA ASP A 593 -39.32 -5.42 6.67
C ASP A 593 -38.75 -4.14 6.01
N ALA A 594 -37.54 -3.77 6.34
CA ALA A 594 -36.84 -2.65 5.70
C ALA A 594 -36.59 -2.90 4.18
N TYR A 595 -36.29 -4.13 3.79
CA TYR A 595 -36.14 -4.50 2.39
C TYR A 595 -37.49 -4.48 1.65
N ALA A 596 -38.51 -5.11 2.22
CA ALA A 596 -39.84 -5.22 1.63
C ALA A 596 -40.61 -3.89 1.62
N ALA A 597 -40.21 -2.94 2.47
CA ALA A 597 -40.98 -1.74 2.83
C ALA A 597 -42.39 -2.10 3.32
N ASP A 598 -42.46 -3.09 4.20
CA ASP A 598 -43.68 -3.70 4.71
C ASP A 598 -43.50 -3.98 6.22
N ASP A 599 -44.50 -3.72 7.01
CA ASP A 599 -44.52 -3.91 8.47
C ASP A 599 -45.19 -5.22 8.90
N SER A 600 -45.32 -6.20 7.98
CA SER A 600 -46.06 -7.45 8.23
C SER A 600 -45.45 -8.33 9.33
N LEU A 601 -44.23 -8.08 9.73
CA LEU A 601 -43.50 -8.84 10.76
C LEU A 601 -43.34 -8.06 12.08
N SER A 602 -43.90 -6.85 12.17
CA SER A 602 -43.72 -5.98 13.35
C SER A 602 -44.26 -6.60 14.64
N ASP A 603 -45.37 -7.32 14.60
CA ASP A 603 -45.96 -7.98 15.79
C ASP A 603 -45.05 -9.09 16.33
N LEU A 604 -44.50 -9.94 15.45
CA LEU A 604 -43.53 -10.98 15.80
C LEU A 604 -42.21 -10.34 16.31
N GLY A 605 -41.78 -9.27 15.67
CA GLY A 605 -40.60 -8.50 16.11
C GLY A 605 -40.77 -7.91 17.51
N ALA A 606 -41.96 -7.35 17.81
CA ALA A 606 -42.29 -6.83 19.13
C ALA A 606 -42.29 -7.91 20.22
N GLU A 607 -42.84 -9.10 19.90
CA GLU A 607 -42.84 -10.25 20.79
C GLU A 607 -41.41 -10.74 21.10
N LEU A 608 -40.56 -10.84 20.09
CA LEU A 608 -39.14 -11.19 20.30
C LEU A 608 -38.42 -10.17 21.15
N LEU A 609 -38.64 -8.88 20.93
CA LEU A 609 -38.05 -7.79 21.71
C LEU A 609 -38.51 -7.84 23.19
N GLU A 610 -39.78 -8.13 23.45
CA GLU A 610 -40.30 -8.30 24.81
C GLU A 610 -39.64 -9.50 25.50
N ARG A 611 -39.51 -10.64 24.83
CA ARG A 611 -38.76 -11.81 25.34
C ARG A 611 -37.31 -11.46 25.68
N ILE A 612 -36.60 -10.72 24.83
CA ILE A 612 -35.22 -10.27 25.07
C ILE A 612 -35.16 -9.38 26.33
N THR A 613 -35.98 -8.33 26.38
CA THR A 613 -35.91 -7.34 27.48
C THR A 613 -36.36 -7.93 28.82
N SER A 614 -37.34 -8.82 28.80
CA SER A 614 -37.79 -9.53 30.03
C SER A 614 -36.73 -10.51 30.55
N THR A 615 -36.06 -11.21 29.67
CA THR A 615 -34.98 -12.18 30.01
C THR A 615 -33.72 -11.49 30.51
N LEU A 616 -33.38 -10.31 30.03
CA LEU A 616 -32.25 -9.52 30.55
C LEU A 616 -32.37 -9.18 32.04
N LYS A 617 -33.56 -9.22 32.64
CA LYS A 617 -33.75 -9.07 34.11
C LYS A 617 -33.10 -10.23 34.88
N MET A 618 -32.94 -11.40 34.26
CA MET A 618 -32.28 -12.60 34.81
C MET A 618 -30.81 -12.75 34.34
N TRP A 619 -30.18 -11.66 34.02
CA TRP A 619 -28.86 -11.56 33.35
C TRP A 619 -27.70 -12.34 34.02
N ARG A 620 -27.79 -12.74 35.28
CA ARG A 620 -26.73 -13.44 36.03
C ARG A 620 -26.38 -14.81 35.41
N GLU A 621 -27.29 -15.43 34.68
CA GLU A 621 -27.14 -16.75 34.08
C GLU A 621 -26.50 -16.73 32.70
N TYR A 622 -26.42 -15.55 32.06
CA TYR A 622 -25.86 -15.43 30.72
C TYR A 622 -24.35 -15.17 30.69
N PRO A 623 -23.59 -15.80 29.80
CA PRO A 623 -22.17 -15.51 29.57
C PRO A 623 -21.97 -14.11 29.00
N ILE A 624 -20.72 -13.58 29.09
CA ILE A 624 -20.38 -12.26 28.52
C ILE A 624 -20.12 -12.33 27.01
N SER A 625 -19.95 -13.51 26.46
CA SER A 625 -19.60 -13.74 25.05
C SER A 625 -20.49 -13.00 24.03
N PHE A 626 -19.99 -12.88 22.80
CA PHE A 626 -20.72 -12.20 21.73
C PHE A 626 -21.80 -13.10 21.10
N ALA A 627 -21.43 -14.31 20.68
CA ALA A 627 -22.36 -15.17 19.97
C ALA A 627 -23.56 -15.62 20.83
N HIS A 628 -23.30 -16.09 22.06
CA HIS A 628 -24.29 -16.72 22.94
C HIS A 628 -24.50 -15.99 24.26
N GLY A 629 -23.97 -14.77 24.37
CA GLY A 629 -23.98 -13.99 25.59
C GLY A 629 -24.53 -12.57 25.46
N ILE A 630 -24.39 -11.83 26.57
CA ILE A 630 -25.00 -10.49 26.70
C ILE A 630 -24.35 -9.43 25.81
N CYS A 631 -23.07 -9.58 25.44
CA CYS A 631 -22.43 -8.63 24.51
C CYS A 631 -23.07 -8.65 23.13
N GLY A 632 -23.49 -9.82 22.64
CA GLY A 632 -24.21 -9.92 21.38
C GLY A 632 -25.62 -9.35 21.45
N ILE A 633 -26.31 -9.57 22.57
CA ILE A 633 -27.64 -8.96 22.82
C ILE A 633 -27.55 -7.44 22.87
N GLY A 634 -26.58 -6.88 23.61
CA GLY A 634 -26.37 -5.44 23.70
C GLY A 634 -25.96 -4.82 22.37
N TRP A 635 -25.11 -5.50 21.60
CA TRP A 635 -24.76 -5.07 20.27
C TRP A 635 -25.96 -5.05 19.34
N GLY A 636 -26.79 -6.10 19.39
CA GLY A 636 -28.03 -6.20 18.60
C GLY A 636 -29.02 -5.08 18.92
N LEU A 637 -29.28 -4.78 20.19
CA LEU A 637 -30.11 -3.63 20.58
C LEU A 637 -29.56 -2.31 20.03
N ALA A 638 -28.25 -2.06 20.17
CA ALA A 638 -27.62 -0.86 19.64
C ALA A 638 -27.68 -0.80 18.10
N TYR A 639 -27.60 -1.96 17.43
CA TYR A 639 -27.75 -2.07 15.99
C TYR A 639 -29.17 -1.70 15.54
N LEU A 640 -30.19 -2.23 16.19
CA LEU A 640 -31.60 -1.98 15.87
C LEU A 640 -31.99 -0.52 16.09
N LEU A 641 -31.57 0.08 17.21
CA LEU A 641 -31.80 1.51 17.51
C LEU A 641 -31.15 2.42 16.47
N ARG A 642 -29.91 2.15 16.12
CA ARG A 642 -29.17 3.01 15.19
C ARG A 642 -29.72 2.97 13.76
N ASN A 643 -30.33 1.87 13.35
CA ASN A 643 -30.94 1.73 12.04
C ASN A 643 -32.44 2.10 12.04
N ASP A 644 -32.94 2.70 13.15
CA ASP A 644 -34.33 3.09 13.32
C ASP A 644 -35.32 1.94 13.16
N TYR A 645 -34.88 0.71 13.49
CA TYR A 645 -35.75 -0.49 13.46
C TYR A 645 -36.60 -0.66 14.69
N ILE A 646 -36.15 -0.10 15.82
CA ILE A 646 -36.90 -0.05 17.07
C ILE A 646 -36.82 1.35 17.68
N GLU A 647 -37.90 1.76 18.38
CA GLU A 647 -37.98 3.01 19.12
C GLU A 647 -38.04 2.74 20.62
N GLY A 648 -37.49 3.62 21.45
CA GLY A 648 -37.60 3.55 22.89
C GLY A 648 -36.30 3.89 23.62
N ASN A 649 -36.40 3.87 24.97
CA ASN A 649 -35.24 4.09 25.83
C ASN A 649 -34.79 2.77 26.48
N PHE A 650 -33.68 2.24 26.02
CA PHE A 650 -33.06 0.98 26.44
C PHE A 650 -31.86 1.18 27.40
N GLU A 651 -31.68 2.36 28.00
CA GLU A 651 -30.55 2.63 28.90
C GLU A 651 -30.57 1.72 30.16
N LYS A 652 -31.72 1.24 30.58
CA LYS A 652 -31.82 0.26 31.67
C LYS A 652 -31.22 -1.09 31.27
N GLU A 653 -31.54 -1.57 30.09
CA GLU A 653 -31.03 -2.80 29.51
C GLU A 653 -29.54 -2.71 29.25
N PHE A 654 -29.08 -1.61 28.66
CA PHE A 654 -27.65 -1.34 28.48
C PHE A 654 -26.89 -1.26 29.80
N SER A 655 -27.43 -0.58 30.82
CA SER A 655 -26.77 -0.48 32.13
C SER A 655 -26.55 -1.84 32.81
N ILE A 656 -27.44 -2.81 32.58
CA ILE A 656 -27.29 -4.19 33.07
C ILE A 656 -26.08 -4.84 32.36
N ILE A 657 -25.95 -4.68 31.05
CA ILE A 657 -24.88 -5.26 30.23
C ILE A 657 -23.55 -4.55 30.55
N ASP A 658 -23.53 -3.22 30.55
CA ASP A 658 -22.37 -2.39 30.87
C ASP A 658 -21.76 -2.76 32.21
N SER A 659 -22.62 -2.88 33.26
CA SER A 659 -22.18 -3.26 34.60
C SER A 659 -21.53 -4.64 34.65
N LYS A 660 -22.05 -5.63 33.90
CA LYS A 660 -21.47 -6.98 33.83
C LYS A 660 -20.16 -7.00 33.06
N VAL A 661 -20.06 -6.22 32.00
CA VAL A 661 -18.85 -6.09 31.18
C VAL A 661 -17.74 -5.40 32.00
N MET A 662 -18.07 -4.39 32.80
CA MET A 662 -17.09 -3.68 33.62
C MET A 662 -16.48 -4.50 34.77
N VAL A 663 -17.14 -5.56 35.25
CA VAL A 663 -16.55 -6.44 36.27
C VAL A 663 -15.62 -7.51 35.72
N LEU A 664 -15.51 -7.61 34.39
CA LEU A 664 -14.61 -8.56 33.74
C LEU A 664 -13.14 -8.19 33.98
N ASN A 665 -12.38 -9.12 34.55
CA ASN A 665 -10.93 -8.92 34.71
C ASN A 665 -10.22 -9.15 33.37
N LEU A 666 -10.08 -8.07 32.60
CA LEU A 666 -9.50 -8.07 31.25
C LEU A 666 -8.04 -8.53 31.21
N GLU A 667 -7.29 -8.47 32.34
CA GLU A 667 -5.89 -8.93 32.40
C GLU A 667 -5.77 -10.45 32.43
N ARG A 668 -6.78 -11.14 32.94
CA ARG A 668 -6.81 -12.59 33.09
C ARG A 668 -7.42 -13.33 31.93
N VAL A 669 -8.12 -12.63 31.03
CA VAL A 669 -8.73 -13.26 29.86
C VAL A 669 -7.66 -13.43 28.78
N THR A 670 -7.48 -14.65 28.32
CA THR A 670 -6.53 -15.06 27.27
C THR A 670 -7.24 -15.47 25.97
N ASP A 671 -8.56 -15.61 26.00
CA ASP A 671 -9.37 -15.88 24.80
C ASP A 671 -9.63 -14.54 24.07
N TYR A 672 -9.02 -14.37 22.91
CA TYR A 672 -9.19 -13.21 22.02
C TYR A 672 -10.10 -13.50 20.84
N THR A 673 -10.81 -14.63 20.81
CA THR A 673 -11.75 -14.94 19.72
C THR A 673 -12.93 -13.96 19.71
N PHE A 674 -13.52 -13.78 18.54
CA PHE A 674 -14.65 -12.86 18.39
C PHE A 674 -15.94 -13.41 19.01
N LYS A 675 -16.26 -14.66 18.73
CA LYS A 675 -17.54 -15.29 19.15
C LYS A 675 -17.63 -15.48 20.67
N THR A 676 -16.56 -15.90 21.32
CA THR A 676 -16.56 -16.32 22.72
C THR A 676 -15.69 -15.51 23.66
N GLY A 677 -14.67 -14.83 23.13
CA GLY A 677 -13.66 -14.09 23.87
C GLY A 677 -13.78 -12.57 23.81
N LEU A 678 -12.65 -11.90 24.06
CA LEU A 678 -12.57 -10.44 24.17
C LEU A 678 -12.89 -9.70 22.87
N GLY A 679 -12.76 -10.33 21.70
CA GLY A 679 -13.11 -9.71 20.43
C GLY A 679 -14.57 -9.21 20.41
N GLY A 680 -15.50 -10.00 20.91
CA GLY A 680 -16.91 -9.62 21.03
C GLY A 680 -17.17 -8.55 22.09
N VAL A 681 -16.38 -8.53 23.17
CA VAL A 681 -16.43 -7.47 24.19
C VAL A 681 -15.98 -6.14 23.56
N TYR A 682 -14.90 -6.12 22.79
CA TYR A 682 -14.45 -4.92 22.08
C TYR A 682 -15.51 -4.39 21.12
N CYS A 683 -16.16 -5.30 20.38
CA CYS A 683 -17.24 -4.93 19.47
C CYS A 683 -18.40 -4.23 20.20
N TYR A 684 -18.85 -4.81 21.31
CA TYR A 684 -19.92 -4.23 22.12
C TYR A 684 -19.52 -2.87 22.71
N VAL A 685 -18.36 -2.78 23.37
CA VAL A 685 -17.89 -1.53 24.00
C VAL A 685 -17.71 -0.42 22.96
N ALA A 686 -17.11 -0.70 21.80
CA ALA A 686 -16.97 0.28 20.73
C ALA A 686 -18.33 0.80 20.26
N GLN A 687 -19.33 -0.08 20.14
CA GLN A 687 -20.69 0.28 19.76
C GLN A 687 -21.38 1.17 20.80
N ARG A 688 -21.21 0.86 22.08
CA ARG A 688 -21.78 1.67 23.19
C ARG A 688 -21.15 3.05 23.28
N LEU A 689 -19.84 3.14 23.14
CA LEU A 689 -19.13 4.44 23.07
C LEU A 689 -19.61 5.28 21.88
N HIS A 690 -19.85 4.64 20.75
CA HIS A 690 -20.36 5.33 19.57
C HIS A 690 -21.80 5.83 19.79
N LEU A 691 -22.68 4.98 20.32
CA LEU A 691 -24.06 5.36 20.60
C LEU A 691 -24.14 6.53 21.58
N ALA A 692 -23.36 6.52 22.66
CA ALA A 692 -23.28 7.63 23.61
C ALA A 692 -22.81 8.92 22.93
N LYS A 693 -21.85 8.85 22.01
CA LYS A 693 -21.32 10.01 21.27
C LYS A 693 -22.37 10.63 20.34
N ILE A 694 -23.09 9.83 19.56
CA ILE A 694 -24.11 10.34 18.63
C ILE A 694 -25.35 10.87 19.34
N SER A 695 -25.72 10.29 20.50
CA SER A 695 -26.84 10.77 21.34
C SER A 695 -26.45 11.90 22.31
N HIS A 696 -25.19 12.37 22.28
CA HIS A 696 -24.64 13.34 23.23
C HIS A 696 -24.84 12.94 24.73
N ALA A 697 -24.89 11.64 25.00
CA ALA A 697 -25.02 11.09 26.33
C ALA A 697 -23.66 10.94 27.04
N GLU A 698 -23.67 10.78 28.37
CA GLU A 698 -22.48 10.47 29.14
C GLU A 698 -21.88 9.12 28.73
N VAL A 699 -20.55 9.02 28.82
CA VAL A 699 -19.83 7.77 28.52
C VAL A 699 -20.25 6.69 29.52
N PRO A 700 -20.76 5.53 29.08
CA PRO A 700 -21.36 4.53 29.98
C PRO A 700 -20.35 3.73 30.82
N PHE A 701 -19.04 3.94 30.58
CA PHE A 701 -17.95 3.22 31.24
C PHE A 701 -17.09 4.18 32.07
N ASP A 702 -16.65 3.75 33.27
CA ASP A 702 -15.74 4.56 34.07
C ASP A 702 -14.32 4.64 33.42
N LYS A 703 -13.57 5.67 33.86
CA LYS A 703 -12.22 5.92 33.30
C LYS A 703 -11.25 4.74 33.53
N ALA A 704 -11.37 4.03 34.63
CA ALA A 704 -10.47 2.92 34.95
C ALA A 704 -10.75 1.74 34.03
N TYR A 705 -12.01 1.46 33.73
CA TYR A 705 -12.40 0.43 32.77
C TYR A 705 -11.96 0.79 31.36
N VAL A 706 -12.16 2.04 30.92
CA VAL A 706 -11.72 2.50 29.60
C VAL A 706 -10.21 2.32 29.43
N GLN A 707 -9.41 2.67 30.43
CA GLN A 707 -7.96 2.44 30.41
C GLN A 707 -7.60 0.94 30.36
N SER A 708 -8.30 0.12 31.13
CA SER A 708 -8.10 -1.33 31.20
C SER A 708 -8.43 -2.01 29.85
N ILE A 709 -9.55 -1.62 29.22
CA ILE A 709 -9.93 -2.20 27.91
C ILE A 709 -8.98 -1.75 26.79
N MET A 710 -8.47 -0.53 26.84
CA MET A 710 -7.44 -0.07 25.92
C MET A 710 -6.12 -0.83 26.08
N ALA A 711 -5.70 -1.09 27.32
CA ALA A 711 -4.53 -1.92 27.60
C ALA A 711 -4.73 -3.36 27.07
N SER A 712 -5.93 -3.90 27.25
CA SER A 712 -6.33 -5.20 26.73
C SER A 712 -6.34 -5.23 25.19
N ALA A 713 -6.87 -4.21 24.54
CA ALA A 713 -6.87 -4.07 23.09
C ALA A 713 -5.45 -4.03 22.51
N ARG A 714 -4.51 -3.30 23.14
CA ARG A 714 -3.09 -3.30 22.75
C ARG A 714 -2.46 -4.71 22.85
N ARG A 715 -2.86 -5.53 23.84
CA ARG A 715 -2.44 -6.94 23.91
C ARG A 715 -3.07 -7.77 22.80
N ALA A 716 -4.36 -7.57 22.52
CA ALA A 716 -5.06 -8.28 21.44
C ALA A 716 -4.40 -8.08 20.09
N LEU A 717 -3.90 -6.88 19.76
CA LEU A 717 -3.14 -6.62 18.52
C LEU A 717 -1.86 -7.47 18.39
N LYS A 718 -1.33 -8.00 19.49
CA LYS A 718 -0.14 -8.86 19.47
C LYS A 718 -0.47 -10.35 19.38
N PHE A 719 -1.61 -10.77 19.91
CA PHE A 719 -1.92 -12.20 20.13
C PHE A 719 -3.16 -12.69 19.39
N ALA A 720 -4.10 -11.81 19.02
CA ALA A 720 -5.29 -12.23 18.29
C ALA A 720 -4.98 -12.59 16.84
N THR A 721 -5.63 -13.63 16.35
CA THR A 721 -5.55 -14.08 14.95
C THR A 721 -6.82 -13.79 14.17
N ASP A 722 -7.91 -13.46 14.85
CA ASP A 722 -9.19 -13.14 14.27
C ASP A 722 -9.25 -11.67 13.83
N LEU A 723 -9.50 -11.45 12.53
CA LEU A 723 -9.56 -10.12 11.94
C LEU A 723 -10.59 -9.21 12.62
N ARG A 724 -11.75 -9.73 13.00
CA ARG A 724 -12.78 -8.93 13.67
C ARG A 724 -12.32 -8.45 15.03
N THR A 725 -11.65 -9.32 15.79
CA THR A 725 -11.05 -8.94 17.07
C THR A 725 -10.01 -7.84 16.88
N LEU A 726 -9.13 -7.95 15.88
CA LEU A 726 -8.12 -6.94 15.58
C LEU A 726 -8.77 -5.60 15.19
N THR A 727 -9.78 -5.63 14.31
CA THR A 727 -10.53 -4.43 13.89
C THR A 727 -11.16 -3.71 15.07
N HIS A 728 -11.82 -4.43 15.96
CA HIS A 728 -12.51 -3.81 17.11
C HIS A 728 -11.54 -3.39 18.23
N ALA A 729 -10.40 -4.06 18.38
CA ALA A 729 -9.32 -3.61 19.26
C ALA A 729 -8.74 -2.26 18.78
N GLU A 730 -8.52 -2.08 17.48
CA GLU A 730 -8.09 -0.79 16.92
C GLU A 730 -9.15 0.30 17.08
N LEU A 731 -10.43 -0.02 16.92
CA LEU A 731 -11.54 0.91 17.18
C LEU A 731 -11.53 1.41 18.63
N ILE A 732 -11.33 0.53 19.60
CA ILE A 732 -11.20 0.90 21.02
C ILE A 732 -10.02 1.86 21.22
N LEU A 733 -8.87 1.58 20.63
CA LEU A 733 -7.68 2.42 20.77
C LEU A 733 -7.84 3.80 20.11
N SER A 734 -8.67 3.89 19.09
CA SER A 734 -8.95 5.15 18.37
C SER A 734 -10.03 5.99 19.06
N SER A 735 -10.73 5.47 20.05
CA SER A 735 -11.91 6.13 20.66
C SER A 735 -11.62 7.45 21.39
N GLU A 736 -10.34 7.72 21.73
CA GLU A 736 -9.91 8.99 22.34
C GLU A 736 -9.67 10.11 21.32
N GLN A 737 -9.66 9.82 20.03
CA GLN A 737 -9.41 10.82 18.99
C GLN A 737 -10.63 11.73 18.82
N ALA A 738 -10.39 13.04 18.64
CA ALA A 738 -11.47 14.03 18.51
C ALA A 738 -12.33 13.81 17.25
N ASP A 739 -11.72 13.27 16.20
CA ASP A 739 -12.35 12.96 14.92
C ASP A 739 -12.87 11.52 14.83
N TRP A 740 -12.95 10.81 15.94
CA TRP A 740 -13.40 9.43 15.98
C TRP A 740 -14.82 9.30 15.44
N GLN A 741 -14.93 8.77 14.23
CA GLN A 741 -16.18 8.41 13.58
C GLN A 741 -16.16 6.91 13.33
N ILE A 742 -17.11 6.18 13.89
CA ILE A 742 -17.34 4.80 13.52
C ILE A 742 -18.31 4.84 12.33
N LEU A 743 -17.88 4.31 11.17
CA LEU A 743 -18.87 3.77 10.24
C LEU A 743 -19.62 2.67 10.99
N PRO A 744 -20.94 2.74 11.03
CA PRO A 744 -21.69 1.72 11.71
C PRO A 744 -21.28 0.36 11.16
N PRO A 745 -20.78 -0.59 11.99
CA PRO A 745 -20.45 -1.91 11.48
C PRO A 745 -21.73 -2.49 10.86
N ARG A 746 -21.68 -2.77 9.56
CA ARG A 746 -22.74 -3.50 8.89
C ARG A 746 -22.82 -4.88 9.52
N LEU A 747 -23.98 -5.50 9.45
CA LEU A 747 -24.14 -6.84 9.96
C LEU A 747 -23.10 -7.83 9.40
N VAL A 748 -22.73 -7.67 8.13
CA VAL A 748 -21.64 -8.44 7.46
C VAL A 748 -20.23 -8.22 8.03
N ASP A 749 -19.97 -7.10 8.69
CA ASP A 749 -18.66 -6.82 9.29
C ASP A 749 -18.49 -7.52 10.64
N VAL A 750 -19.59 -7.96 11.24
CA VAL A 750 -19.68 -8.59 12.54
C VAL A 750 -19.94 -10.10 12.42
N MET A 751 -20.67 -10.52 11.38
CA MET A 751 -21.07 -11.90 11.17
C MET A 751 -20.40 -12.50 9.92
N ASP A 752 -20.04 -13.79 9.98
CA ASP A 752 -19.76 -14.60 8.80
C ASP A 752 -21.09 -15.16 8.30
N PHE A 753 -21.48 -14.75 7.11
CA PHE A 753 -22.67 -15.29 6.48
C PHE A 753 -22.29 -16.42 5.54
N PRO A 754 -23.04 -17.52 5.52
CA PRO A 754 -22.87 -18.54 4.51
C PRO A 754 -23.18 -17.94 3.13
N THR A 755 -22.34 -18.23 2.17
CA THR A 755 -22.52 -17.81 0.77
C THR A 755 -23.37 -18.81 -0.02
N PHE A 756 -23.69 -19.94 0.59
CA PHE A 756 -24.47 -21.01 0.00
C PHE A 756 -25.39 -21.62 1.06
N LEU A 757 -26.62 -21.97 0.67
CA LEU A 757 -27.58 -22.70 1.48
C LEU A 757 -27.95 -24.00 0.74
N PRO A 758 -27.95 -25.19 1.37
CA PRO A 758 -28.36 -26.43 0.74
C PRO A 758 -29.75 -26.34 0.08
N GLU A 759 -29.95 -27.06 -1.00
CA GLU A 759 -31.26 -27.09 -1.68
C GLU A 759 -32.36 -27.76 -0.83
N ASP A 760 -31.96 -28.76 -0.04
CA ASP A 760 -32.90 -29.46 0.86
C ASP A 760 -33.10 -28.65 2.15
N LYS A 761 -34.34 -28.23 2.41
CA LYS A 761 -34.74 -27.49 3.63
C LYS A 761 -34.39 -28.27 4.93
N ALA A 762 -34.35 -29.59 4.88
CA ALA A 762 -34.02 -30.45 6.02
C ALA A 762 -32.53 -30.32 6.47
N GLU A 763 -31.66 -29.84 5.61
CA GLU A 763 -30.25 -29.60 5.91
C GLU A 763 -29.96 -28.19 6.44
N TRP A 764 -30.97 -27.33 6.57
CA TRP A 764 -30.78 -25.94 7.03
C TRP A 764 -30.55 -25.89 8.56
N SER A 765 -29.54 -25.17 9.00
CA SER A 765 -29.30 -24.91 10.41
C SER A 765 -29.92 -23.58 10.87
N ASP A 766 -30.31 -23.53 12.15
CA ASP A 766 -31.13 -22.46 12.76
C ASP A 766 -30.29 -21.28 13.28
N ASN A 767 -29.10 -21.03 12.76
CA ASN A 767 -28.19 -20.02 13.30
C ASN A 767 -27.58 -19.14 12.20
N PHE A 768 -26.76 -18.16 12.59
CA PHE A 768 -26.08 -17.30 11.62
C PHE A 768 -25.08 -18.03 10.70
N ASP A 769 -24.68 -19.26 11.02
CA ASP A 769 -23.89 -20.10 10.11
C ASP A 769 -24.79 -20.86 9.09
N GLY A 770 -26.11 -20.73 9.16
CA GLY A 770 -27.11 -21.39 8.30
C GLY A 770 -28.19 -20.46 7.74
N ALA A 771 -29.45 -20.88 7.79
CA ALA A 771 -30.59 -20.20 7.17
C ALA A 771 -30.78 -18.76 7.62
N LEU A 772 -30.59 -18.46 8.90
CA LEU A 772 -30.74 -17.13 9.47
C LEU A 772 -29.69 -16.16 8.91
N GLY A 773 -28.41 -16.56 8.93
CA GLY A 773 -27.32 -15.75 8.38
C GLY A 773 -27.44 -15.60 6.87
N TYR A 774 -27.88 -16.64 6.18
CA TYR A 774 -28.10 -16.59 4.74
C TYR A 774 -29.21 -15.61 4.35
N LEU A 775 -30.30 -15.55 5.10
CA LEU A 775 -31.35 -14.55 4.90
C LEU A 775 -30.80 -13.14 5.02
N CYS A 776 -30.08 -12.85 6.10
CA CYS A 776 -29.46 -11.54 6.29
C CYS A 776 -28.47 -11.18 5.18
N HIS A 777 -27.67 -12.14 4.72
CA HIS A 777 -26.76 -11.96 3.60
C HIS A 777 -27.49 -11.63 2.30
N LEU A 778 -28.53 -12.41 1.97
CA LEU A 778 -29.35 -12.22 0.78
C LEU A 778 -30.07 -10.86 0.79
N LEU A 779 -30.66 -10.46 1.91
CA LEU A 779 -31.31 -9.16 2.07
C LEU A 779 -30.35 -8.02 1.87
N LYS A 780 -29.11 -8.09 2.39
CA LYS A 780 -28.06 -7.08 2.13
C LYS A 780 -27.68 -7.00 0.66
N ILE A 781 -27.56 -8.12 -0.04
CA ILE A 781 -27.33 -8.13 -1.49
C ILE A 781 -28.50 -7.42 -2.20
N LEU A 782 -29.75 -7.77 -1.88
CA LEU A 782 -30.93 -7.22 -2.51
C LEU A 782 -31.14 -5.73 -2.20
N GLN A 783 -30.85 -5.26 -0.98
CA GLN A 783 -30.90 -3.85 -0.60
C GLN A 783 -29.90 -3.01 -1.42
N THR A 784 -28.70 -3.56 -1.71
CA THR A 784 -27.68 -2.87 -2.52
C THR A 784 -28.07 -2.81 -4.01
N GLN A 785 -29.08 -3.56 -4.44
CA GLN A 785 -29.56 -3.64 -5.83
C GLN A 785 -30.79 -2.76 -6.10
N LYS A 786 -31.46 -2.21 -5.09
CA LYS A 786 -32.51 -1.20 -5.33
C LYS A 786 -31.91 -0.10 -6.20
N PRO A 787 -32.56 0.31 -7.31
CA PRO A 787 -32.00 1.27 -8.24
C PRO A 787 -31.60 2.54 -7.49
N VAL A 788 -30.43 3.05 -7.79
CA VAL A 788 -29.86 4.29 -7.26
C VAL A 788 -30.65 5.51 -7.82
N SER A 789 -31.99 5.38 -7.92
CA SER A 789 -32.91 6.44 -8.38
C SER A 789 -32.86 7.70 -7.48
N ASN A 790 -32.18 7.63 -6.33
CA ASN A 790 -31.97 8.75 -5.41
C ASN A 790 -30.57 9.37 -5.48
N LEU A 791 -29.70 8.95 -6.39
CA LEU A 791 -28.52 9.71 -6.75
C LEU A 791 -28.91 10.79 -7.77
N GLN A 792 -29.86 11.67 -7.42
CA GLN A 792 -30.04 12.89 -8.19
C GLN A 792 -28.76 13.74 -8.08
N PRO A 793 -28.29 14.33 -9.19
CA PRO A 793 -27.34 15.41 -9.09
C PRO A 793 -27.99 16.47 -8.19
N CYS A 794 -27.31 16.88 -7.13
CA CYS A 794 -27.73 18.00 -6.30
C CYS A 794 -27.75 19.26 -7.14
N THR A 795 -28.89 19.52 -7.81
CA THR A 795 -29.30 20.86 -8.18
C THR A 795 -30.15 21.39 -7.02
N SER A 796 -29.58 22.30 -6.27
CA SER A 796 -30.16 23.06 -5.15
C SER A 796 -30.07 22.40 -3.75
N ILE A 797 -29.09 22.75 -2.97
CA ILE A 797 -29.14 23.67 -1.80
C ILE A 797 -27.69 23.89 -1.36
#